data_6108044f45fc546e906ba814a1382e61
#
_entry.id   6108044f45fc546e906ba814a1382e61
#
_cell.length_a   1.000
_cell.length_b   1.000
_cell.length_c   1.000
_cell.angle_alpha   90.00
_cell.angle_beta   90.00
_cell.angle_gamma   90.00
#
_symmetry.space_group_name_H-M   'P 1'
#
loop_
_entity.id
_entity.type
_entity.pdbx_description
1 polymer ?
#
loop_
_entity_poly.entity_id
_entity_poly.type
_entity_poly.pdbx_seq_one_letter_code
_entity_poly.pdbx_strand_id
1 'polypeptide(L)'
;MNSITKQANDSGHTELAADNAHYIEALYEQFLTDPTSVDTEWQNYFKQYQSPNDAHHNAIQDQYLLLARNQTANKRSAASNTNSNVDSANCADPKQMGVQQLISAYRRRGHRRAQLDPLGLHPRPEVEDLSLAYHGLAESDLDTIYPTSDLNIGKSEAPLREIIEVMERVYCRYIGTEYMHVTSSTEKRWMEKYLESNLGHIDFDKEKRLAILESLTAAEGLEKYLARKYTGVKRFGLEGGESFIPAVNEIIQRAGSYGTKEMVIGMAHRGRLNLLINVLGKNPADLFDEFDGKVQPEKGSGDVKYHNGYSSNVMTPGGEAHLALAFNPSHLEIVSPVLEGSVRARQVRRNDTDGNLVLPIVVHGDAAFAGQGVVQETFQMSQTRAYTTGGTVHIVINNQVGFTTSRQEDARSTEYCTDVAKMVHAPILHVNGDDPESVVFAAQLALDYRHEFGKDIILDLFCYRRNGHNEADEPSATQPLMYAVIKKLDTTRTIYVQKLVEAGVISEAEAVEYEDEYRESLDRGEYVVNSLVFEPSEELFVDWKPYLGHELQDDWDTSVDIEKLKSYGRKMAEMPEGYKLQRQVGKVVEQRLAMQTGEEPLNWGAAETLAYASLVDNDDIMVRITGEDVGRGTFSHRHSELYNINDGSMYVPLAHVSDTQARFATYNSLLSEEAVLAFEYGYATTVPNAVVIWEAQFGDFVNGAQVVIDQFIASGETKWQRVCGLTMLLPHGFEGQGPEHSSARLERFLQLCAEDNMQVITPTTPAQIFHALRRQGVRPIRKPLIVMSPKSLLRHKLATSELNELANGKFETVLPEIDKQDASKVTRLVLCGGKVYYDLLEQRRALGLDHVAIVRIEQLYPLPEARLVDEIEKYSNLKEIVWTQEEPLNQGAWYYLAPDMFRIVVPHPTKAKLIEPVARPASAAPATGSAKLHVQQQQALIAGGLGIEVDQLAK
;
A
#
# COMPACT_ATOMS: atom_id res chain seq x y z
N MET A 1 -8.94 -11.64 35.88
CA MET A 1 -9.02 -12.19 34.52
C MET A 1 -8.15 -13.42 34.26
N ASN A 2 -7.06 -13.67 34.94
CA ASN A 2 -6.18 -14.84 34.67
C ASN A 2 -6.53 -16.15 35.38
N SER A 3 -7.61 -16.21 36.16
CA SER A 3 -8.04 -17.44 36.87
C SER A 3 -9.21 -18.16 36.20
N ILE A 4 -9.93 -17.50 35.31
CA ILE A 4 -11.12 -18.03 34.65
C ILE A 4 -10.80 -18.95 33.46
N THR A 5 -9.65 -18.72 32.80
CA THR A 5 -9.23 -19.50 31.64
C THR A 5 -8.63 -20.88 31.93
N LYS A 6 -8.41 -21.24 33.18
CA LYS A 6 -7.78 -22.53 33.54
C LYS A 6 -8.75 -23.65 33.91
N GLN A 7 -10.03 -23.36 34.17
CA GLN A 7 -11.03 -24.37 34.52
C GLN A 7 -12.07 -24.69 33.44
N ALA A 8 -12.06 -23.96 32.33
CA ALA A 8 -13.04 -24.14 31.24
C ALA A 8 -12.71 -25.29 30.24
N ASN A 9 -11.66 -26.08 30.48
CA ASN A 9 -11.26 -27.15 29.56
C ASN A 9 -11.87 -28.54 29.83
N ASP A 10 -12.78 -28.68 30.76
CA ASP A 10 -13.31 -30.02 31.16
C ASP A 10 -14.82 -30.20 31.01
N SER A 11 -15.56 -29.23 30.52
CA SER A 11 -16.97 -29.41 30.17
C SER A 11 -17.29 -28.75 28.84
N GLY A 12 -17.66 -29.56 27.86
CA GLY A 12 -17.85 -29.23 26.46
C GLY A 12 -18.96 -28.23 26.09
N HIS A 13 -19.06 -27.10 26.75
CA HIS A 13 -19.99 -26.02 26.43
C HIS A 13 -19.24 -24.69 26.29
N THR A 14 -19.13 -24.21 25.08
CA THR A 14 -18.64 -22.88 24.70
C THR A 14 -19.74 -21.82 24.89
N GLU A 15 -20.17 -21.59 26.12
CA GLU A 15 -21.24 -20.60 26.42
C GLU A 15 -20.69 -19.17 26.66
N LEU A 16 -19.40 -19.02 26.74
CA LEU A 16 -18.71 -17.71 26.93
C LEU A 16 -17.99 -17.26 25.67
N ALA A 17 -18.69 -17.11 24.55
CA ALA A 17 -18.20 -16.34 23.43
C ALA A 17 -18.28 -14.83 23.78
N ALA A 18 -17.26 -14.04 23.37
CA ALA A 18 -17.18 -12.61 23.64
C ALA A 18 -18.44 -11.82 23.22
N ASP A 19 -19.18 -12.34 22.26
CA ASP A 19 -20.43 -11.74 21.74
C ASP A 19 -21.62 -11.78 22.75
N ASN A 20 -21.54 -12.62 23.80
CA ASN A 20 -22.57 -12.74 24.81
C ASN A 20 -22.21 -12.05 26.14
N ALA A 21 -21.07 -11.38 26.24
CA ALA A 21 -20.61 -10.79 27.49
C ALA A 21 -21.62 -9.80 28.11
N HIS A 22 -22.20 -8.91 27.30
CA HIS A 22 -23.20 -7.95 27.76
C HIS A 22 -24.51 -8.60 28.23
N TYR A 23 -24.91 -9.70 27.61
CA TYR A 23 -26.09 -10.46 28.02
C TYR A 23 -25.87 -11.16 29.37
N ILE A 24 -24.69 -11.76 29.55
CA ILE A 24 -24.31 -12.44 30.78
C ILE A 24 -24.14 -11.44 31.94
N GLU A 25 -23.59 -10.26 31.66
CA GLU A 25 -23.46 -9.16 32.61
C GLU A 25 -24.83 -8.65 33.07
N ALA A 26 -25.80 -8.49 32.15
CA ALA A 26 -27.17 -8.11 32.49
C ALA A 26 -27.89 -9.18 33.35
N LEU A 27 -27.68 -10.45 33.07
CA LEU A 27 -28.22 -11.56 33.91
C LEU A 27 -27.56 -11.58 35.30
N TYR A 28 -26.25 -11.26 35.39
CA TYR A 28 -25.57 -11.19 36.68
C TYR A 28 -26.06 -10.02 37.54
N GLU A 29 -26.35 -8.88 36.96
CA GLU A 29 -26.98 -7.73 37.63
C GLU A 29 -28.39 -8.08 38.13
N GLN A 30 -29.17 -8.83 37.35
CA GLN A 30 -30.47 -9.34 37.79
C GLN A 30 -30.32 -10.32 38.96
N PHE A 31 -29.35 -11.24 38.88
CA PHE A 31 -29.07 -12.20 39.97
C PHE A 31 -28.62 -11.51 41.25
N LEU A 32 -27.80 -10.44 41.17
CA LEU A 32 -27.38 -9.64 42.32
C LEU A 32 -28.58 -8.91 42.99
N THR A 33 -29.59 -8.53 42.19
CA THR A 33 -30.82 -7.87 42.68
C THR A 33 -31.77 -8.88 43.36
N ASP A 34 -32.06 -9.98 42.67
CA ASP A 34 -32.91 -11.08 43.15
C ASP A 34 -32.39 -12.40 42.55
N PRO A 35 -31.69 -13.23 43.31
CA PRO A 35 -31.15 -14.50 42.82
C PRO A 35 -32.20 -15.43 42.20
N THR A 36 -33.48 -15.22 42.45
CA THR A 36 -34.57 -16.04 41.88
C THR A 36 -35.07 -15.50 40.53
N SER A 37 -34.62 -14.34 40.11
CA SER A 37 -35.01 -13.68 38.86
C SER A 37 -34.40 -14.28 37.61
N VAL A 38 -33.39 -15.14 37.77
CA VAL A 38 -32.70 -15.84 36.66
C VAL A 38 -32.92 -17.35 36.76
N ASP A 39 -32.76 -18.06 35.64
CA ASP A 39 -32.97 -19.51 35.59
C ASP A 39 -32.02 -20.28 36.53
N THR A 40 -32.44 -21.47 36.97
CA THR A 40 -31.72 -22.28 37.98
C THR A 40 -30.30 -22.60 37.54
N GLU A 41 -30.03 -22.74 36.25
CA GLU A 41 -28.68 -22.98 35.71
C GLU A 41 -27.78 -21.75 35.90
N TRP A 42 -28.28 -20.55 35.59
CA TRP A 42 -27.61 -19.30 35.85
C TRP A 42 -27.42 -18.99 37.34
N GLN A 43 -28.38 -19.34 38.17
CA GLN A 43 -28.24 -19.21 39.63
C GLN A 43 -27.06 -20.05 40.15
N ASN A 44 -26.94 -21.30 39.68
CA ASN A 44 -25.84 -22.18 40.07
C ASN A 44 -24.48 -21.71 39.52
N TYR A 45 -24.47 -21.21 38.33
CA TYR A 45 -23.27 -20.63 37.68
C TYR A 45 -22.77 -19.41 38.43
N PHE A 46 -23.61 -18.41 38.68
CA PHE A 46 -23.23 -17.17 39.34
C PHE A 46 -22.87 -17.38 40.84
N LYS A 47 -23.48 -18.30 41.53
CA LYS A 47 -23.08 -18.64 42.92
C LYS A 47 -21.65 -19.15 43.04
N GLN A 48 -21.07 -19.74 42.00
CA GLN A 48 -19.69 -20.24 42.02
C GLN A 48 -18.66 -19.09 41.88
N TYR A 49 -19.08 -17.98 41.32
CA TYR A 49 -18.18 -16.84 41.02
C TYR A 49 -18.49 -15.57 41.83
N GLN A 50 -19.57 -15.59 42.63
CA GLN A 50 -19.97 -14.46 43.48
C GLN A 50 -18.89 -14.17 44.55
N SER A 51 -18.44 -12.90 44.61
CA SER A 51 -17.49 -12.40 45.62
C SER A 51 -18.24 -11.65 46.73
N PRO A 52 -17.80 -11.68 48.00
CA PRO A 52 -18.39 -10.88 49.07
C PRO A 52 -18.40 -9.37 48.85
N ASN A 53 -17.62 -8.89 47.86
CA ASN A 53 -17.50 -7.48 47.53
C ASN A 53 -18.18 -7.11 46.20
N ASP A 54 -18.96 -8.01 45.59
CA ASP A 54 -19.69 -7.71 44.36
C ASP A 54 -20.83 -6.72 44.67
N ALA A 55 -20.82 -5.59 43.97
CA ALA A 55 -21.82 -4.55 44.12
C ALA A 55 -22.45 -4.22 42.77
N HIS A 56 -23.74 -3.88 42.79
CA HIS A 56 -24.46 -3.41 41.60
C HIS A 56 -23.79 -2.20 40.96
N HIS A 57 -23.73 -2.14 39.64
CA HIS A 57 -23.28 -0.97 38.91
C HIS A 57 -24.04 0.29 39.30
N ASN A 58 -25.35 0.19 39.53
CA ASN A 58 -26.17 1.30 40.03
C ASN A 58 -25.71 1.80 41.42
N ALA A 59 -25.33 0.88 42.33
CA ALA A 59 -24.85 1.26 43.66
C ALA A 59 -23.48 1.97 43.60
N ILE A 60 -22.64 1.59 42.66
CA ILE A 60 -21.36 2.26 42.38
C ILE A 60 -21.61 3.64 41.76
N GLN A 61 -22.55 3.77 40.81
CA GLN A 61 -22.95 5.07 40.26
C GLN A 61 -23.55 5.98 41.31
N ASP A 62 -24.41 5.47 42.20
CA ASP A 62 -25.00 6.23 43.29
C ASP A 62 -23.94 6.69 44.32
N GLN A 63 -22.91 5.88 44.58
CA GLN A 63 -21.77 6.32 45.39
C GLN A 63 -20.99 7.47 44.75
N TYR A 64 -20.76 7.43 43.47
CA TYR A 64 -20.13 8.52 42.72
C TYR A 64 -21.03 9.77 42.69
N LEU A 65 -22.31 9.63 42.51
CA LEU A 65 -23.29 10.73 42.56
C LEU A 65 -23.38 11.35 43.99
N LEU A 66 -23.30 10.53 45.04
CA LEU A 66 -23.23 10.99 46.42
C LEU A 66 -21.92 11.72 46.72
N LEU A 67 -20.80 11.21 46.21
CA LEU A 67 -19.50 11.90 46.31
C LEU A 67 -19.50 13.24 45.60
N ALA A 68 -20.07 13.33 44.41
CA ALA A 68 -20.24 14.56 43.65
C ALA A 68 -21.20 15.56 44.39
N ARG A 69 -22.29 15.08 44.94
CA ARG A 69 -23.23 15.89 45.75
C ARG A 69 -22.59 16.38 47.06
N ASN A 70 -21.78 15.58 47.72
CA ASN A 70 -21.07 15.93 48.94
C ASN A 70 -19.96 16.93 48.67
N GLN A 71 -19.30 16.86 47.49
CA GLN A 71 -18.37 17.90 47.06
C GLN A 71 -19.07 19.24 46.80
N THR A 72 -20.28 19.21 46.22
CA THR A 72 -21.09 20.43 46.01
C THR A 72 -21.69 20.98 47.30
N ALA A 73 -22.06 20.10 48.26
CA ALA A 73 -22.54 20.53 49.57
C ALA A 73 -21.43 21.13 50.43
N ASN A 74 -20.22 20.57 50.41
CA ASN A 74 -19.06 21.14 51.10
C ASN A 74 -18.63 22.50 50.52
N LYS A 75 -18.86 22.76 49.20
CA LYS A 75 -18.69 24.09 48.63
C LYS A 75 -19.74 25.12 49.07
N ARG A 76 -20.94 24.67 49.45
CA ARG A 76 -22.01 25.55 50.01
C ARG A 76 -21.94 25.80 51.49
N SER A 77 -21.34 24.88 52.25
CA SER A 77 -21.17 25.09 53.73
C SER A 77 -19.88 25.85 54.09
N ALA A 78 -18.96 26.03 53.15
CA ALA A 78 -17.74 26.84 53.36
C ALA A 78 -17.96 28.37 53.19
N ALA A 79 -19.18 28.79 52.82
CA ALA A 79 -19.53 30.19 52.59
C ALA A 79 -20.11 30.90 53.83
N SER A 80 -20.09 30.31 55.03
CA SER A 80 -20.47 30.97 56.29
C SER A 80 -19.57 30.52 57.45
N ASN A 81 -18.52 31.25 57.67
CA ASN A 81 -17.89 31.73 58.87
C ASN A 81 -16.36 31.78 58.86
N THR A 82 -15.93 32.91 59.24
CA THR A 82 -14.73 33.30 59.98
C THR A 82 -13.51 33.77 59.21
N ASN A 83 -13.26 35.06 59.45
CA ASN A 83 -12.00 35.72 59.28
C ASN A 83 -10.84 34.90 59.84
N SER A 84 -9.93 34.51 59.01
CA SER A 84 -8.52 34.34 59.35
C SER A 84 -7.71 34.63 58.08
N ASN A 85 -6.86 35.65 58.19
CA ASN A 85 -5.82 35.96 57.21
C ASN A 85 -4.96 34.71 57.00
N VAL A 86 -5.13 34.05 55.85
CA VAL A 86 -4.12 33.19 55.26
C VAL A 86 -3.97 33.68 53.82
N ASP A 87 -2.76 33.99 53.46
CA ASP A 87 -2.35 34.52 52.16
C ASP A 87 -3.11 33.88 51.02
N SER A 88 -3.90 34.65 50.27
CA SER A 88 -4.58 34.31 49.03
C SER A 88 -3.57 34.33 47.87
N ALA A 89 -2.70 33.30 47.86
CA ALA A 89 -1.88 33.00 46.73
C ALA A 89 -2.46 31.72 46.06
N ASN A 90 -3.00 31.89 44.82
CA ASN A 90 -3.41 30.89 43.88
C ASN A 90 -4.79 30.19 44.02
N CYS A 91 -5.90 30.94 44.10
CA CYS A 91 -7.13 30.54 43.42
C CYS A 91 -7.11 31.12 42.00
N ALA A 92 -6.93 30.29 40.97
CA ALA A 92 -7.07 30.75 39.60
C ALA A 92 -8.43 31.42 39.41
N ASP A 93 -8.47 32.64 38.86
CA ASP A 93 -9.70 33.34 38.53
C ASP A 93 -10.61 32.44 37.63
N PRO A 94 -11.84 32.13 38.04
CA PRO A 94 -12.74 31.33 37.23
C PRO A 94 -12.93 31.86 35.82
N LYS A 95 -12.85 33.18 35.61
CA LYS A 95 -12.93 33.77 34.27
C LYS A 95 -11.67 33.57 33.46
N GLN A 96 -10.48 33.64 34.09
CA GLN A 96 -9.24 33.25 33.41
C GLN A 96 -9.26 31.80 32.96
N MET A 97 -9.81 30.88 33.78
CA MET A 97 -10.00 29.48 33.39
C MET A 97 -10.99 29.37 32.22
N GLY A 98 -12.07 30.15 32.24
CA GLY A 98 -13.02 30.25 31.12
C GLY A 98 -12.38 30.68 29.81
N VAL A 99 -11.50 31.68 29.84
CA VAL A 99 -10.73 32.13 28.67
C VAL A 99 -9.81 31.01 28.13
N GLN A 100 -9.09 30.32 29.00
CA GLN A 100 -8.23 29.18 28.56
C GLN A 100 -9.04 28.04 27.96
N GLN A 101 -10.22 27.76 28.50
CA GLN A 101 -11.14 26.77 27.95
C GLN A 101 -11.69 27.20 26.57
N LEU A 102 -12.01 28.48 26.41
CA LEU A 102 -12.46 29.05 25.12
C LEU A 102 -11.35 28.97 24.06
N ILE A 103 -10.12 29.31 24.38
CA ILE A 103 -8.96 29.15 23.50
C ILE A 103 -8.82 27.67 23.07
N SER A 104 -8.88 26.77 24.04
CA SER A 104 -8.82 25.32 23.76
C SER A 104 -10.00 24.83 22.93
N ALA A 105 -11.18 25.43 23.05
CA ALA A 105 -12.35 25.14 22.23
C ALA A 105 -12.13 25.58 20.77
N TYR A 106 -11.59 26.78 20.54
CA TYR A 106 -11.24 27.23 19.17
C TYR A 106 -10.24 26.29 18.49
N ARG A 107 -9.18 25.87 19.20
CA ARG A 107 -8.20 24.91 18.68
C ARG A 107 -8.82 23.57 18.31
N ARG A 108 -9.84 23.12 19.03
CA ARG A 108 -10.52 21.84 18.79
C ARG A 108 -11.71 21.89 17.83
N ARG A 109 -12.45 23.01 17.78
CA ARG A 109 -13.74 23.12 17.11
C ARG A 109 -13.83 24.27 16.12
N GLY A 110 -12.80 25.14 16.05
CA GLY A 110 -12.79 26.31 15.18
C GLY A 110 -13.01 25.97 13.71
N HIS A 111 -12.44 24.82 13.26
CA HIS A 111 -12.60 24.33 11.89
C HIS A 111 -14.07 24.21 11.46
N ARG A 112 -15.00 23.89 12.38
CA ARG A 112 -16.44 23.76 12.07
C ARG A 112 -17.12 25.11 11.73
N ARG A 113 -16.52 26.24 12.17
CA ARG A 113 -16.97 27.60 11.82
C ARG A 113 -16.18 28.22 10.67
N ALA A 114 -15.13 27.57 10.20
CA ALA A 114 -14.30 28.08 9.12
C ALA A 114 -15.10 28.20 7.80
N GLN A 115 -14.71 29.19 7.00
CA GLN A 115 -15.35 29.49 5.71
C GLN A 115 -14.76 28.64 4.60
N LEU A 116 -14.97 27.33 4.68
CA LEU A 116 -14.33 26.35 3.81
C LEU A 116 -15.02 26.21 2.45
N ASP A 117 -16.36 26.20 2.43
CA ASP A 117 -17.15 25.95 1.21
C ASP A 117 -17.22 27.19 0.30
N PRO A 118 -16.58 27.20 -0.88
CA PRO A 118 -16.67 28.30 -1.83
C PRO A 118 -18.07 28.47 -2.41
N LEU A 119 -18.91 27.44 -2.37
CA LEU A 119 -20.30 27.49 -2.88
C LEU A 119 -21.27 28.07 -1.85
N GLY A 120 -20.93 28.09 -0.58
CA GLY A 120 -21.80 28.51 0.52
C GLY A 120 -23.06 27.67 0.67
N LEU A 121 -23.07 26.43 0.18
CA LEU A 121 -24.23 25.52 0.21
C LEU A 121 -24.32 24.74 1.52
N HIS A 122 -23.21 24.58 2.22
CA HIS A 122 -23.17 23.90 3.51
C HIS A 122 -23.24 24.93 4.64
N PRO A 123 -24.35 25.01 5.39
CA PRO A 123 -24.47 25.93 6.51
C PRO A 123 -23.46 25.58 7.58
N ARG A 124 -22.76 26.60 8.07
CA ARG A 124 -21.84 26.41 9.20
C ARG A 124 -22.66 26.16 10.47
N PRO A 125 -22.39 25.08 11.21
CA PRO A 125 -23.14 24.79 12.42
C PRO A 125 -22.87 25.86 13.50
N GLU A 126 -23.86 26.12 14.35
CA GLU A 126 -23.59 26.76 15.62
C GLU A 126 -22.80 25.79 16.50
N VAL A 127 -21.65 26.22 16.99
CA VAL A 127 -20.78 25.44 17.85
C VAL A 127 -20.87 26.06 19.26
N GLU A 128 -21.63 25.41 20.13
CA GLU A 128 -21.91 25.90 21.48
C GLU A 128 -20.62 26.14 22.27
N ASP A 129 -19.63 25.25 22.11
CA ASP A 129 -18.31 25.31 22.71
C ASP A 129 -17.54 26.61 22.37
N LEU A 130 -17.91 27.36 21.35
CA LEU A 130 -17.26 28.62 20.94
C LEU A 130 -18.00 29.86 21.46
N SER A 131 -19.08 29.68 22.25
CA SER A 131 -19.83 30.77 22.85
C SER A 131 -19.23 31.19 24.17
N LEU A 132 -19.29 32.50 24.48
CA LEU A 132 -18.84 33.03 25.77
C LEU A 132 -19.58 32.39 26.96
N ALA A 133 -20.89 32.22 26.82
CA ALA A 133 -21.76 31.71 27.87
C ALA A 133 -21.40 30.28 28.29
N TYR A 134 -20.96 29.42 27.33
CA TYR A 134 -20.53 28.04 27.62
C TYR A 134 -19.35 28.00 28.61
N HIS A 135 -18.47 29.00 28.56
CA HIS A 135 -17.28 29.12 29.41
C HIS A 135 -17.48 30.05 30.62
N GLY A 136 -18.74 30.42 30.92
CA GLY A 136 -19.02 31.31 32.07
C GLY A 136 -18.55 32.74 31.86
N LEU A 137 -18.33 33.16 30.61
CA LEU A 137 -17.98 34.53 30.20
C LEU A 137 -19.22 35.24 29.66
N ALA A 138 -19.17 36.58 29.67
CA ALA A 138 -20.24 37.43 29.18
C ALA A 138 -19.68 38.57 28.29
N GLU A 139 -20.53 39.25 27.54
CA GLU A 139 -20.12 40.42 26.75
C GLU A 139 -19.48 41.52 27.59
N SER A 140 -19.87 41.65 28.85
CA SER A 140 -19.23 42.59 29.80
C SER A 140 -17.76 42.29 30.10
N ASP A 141 -17.28 41.09 29.76
CA ASP A 141 -15.90 40.65 29.99
C ASP A 141 -14.98 40.93 28.78
N LEU A 142 -15.55 41.34 27.64
CA LEU A 142 -14.83 41.53 26.38
C LEU A 142 -13.66 42.52 26.47
N ASP A 143 -13.79 43.56 27.27
CA ASP A 143 -12.74 44.57 27.43
C ASP A 143 -11.83 44.32 28.66
N THR A 144 -12.06 43.20 29.38
CA THR A 144 -11.21 42.77 30.49
C THR A 144 -9.92 42.15 29.94
N ILE A 145 -8.79 42.53 30.54
CA ILE A 145 -7.46 42.06 30.13
C ILE A 145 -7.17 40.72 30.80
N TYR A 146 -6.74 39.75 30.01
CA TYR A 146 -6.34 38.41 30.45
C TYR A 146 -4.93 38.05 29.99
N PRO A 147 -4.20 37.25 30.76
CA PRO A 147 -2.92 36.71 30.34
C PRO A 147 -3.05 35.85 29.08
N THR A 148 -2.09 35.99 28.15
CA THR A 148 -2.02 35.26 26.90
C THR A 148 -0.85 34.28 26.85
N SER A 149 -0.39 33.79 28.00
CA SER A 149 0.76 32.88 28.11
C SER A 149 0.61 31.58 27.30
N ASP A 150 -0.65 31.18 27.00
CA ASP A 150 -0.97 29.98 26.23
C ASP A 150 -1.16 30.26 24.73
N LEU A 151 -0.98 31.53 24.30
CA LEU A 151 -1.09 31.96 22.90
C LEU A 151 0.27 32.40 22.36
N ASN A 152 0.54 32.11 21.11
CA ASN A 152 1.80 32.49 20.45
C ASN A 152 1.66 33.80 19.65
N ILE A 153 1.06 34.84 20.23
CA ILE A 153 0.76 36.11 19.54
C ILE A 153 1.73 37.24 19.86
N GLY A 154 2.80 36.94 20.57
CA GLY A 154 3.84 37.93 20.91
C GLY A 154 3.45 38.94 21.97
N LYS A 155 2.31 38.80 22.67
CA LYS A 155 1.83 39.62 23.76
C LYS A 155 1.72 38.80 25.04
N SER A 156 1.98 39.39 26.20
CA SER A 156 1.83 38.71 27.51
C SER A 156 0.41 38.76 28.05
N GLU A 157 -0.37 39.75 27.60
CA GLU A 157 -1.77 40.00 27.99
C GLU A 157 -2.54 40.71 26.87
N ALA A 158 -3.85 40.48 26.78
CA ALA A 158 -4.73 41.16 25.83
C ALA A 158 -6.17 41.22 26.36
N PRO A 159 -7.02 42.17 25.87
CA PRO A 159 -8.46 42.11 26.09
C PRO A 159 -9.08 40.85 25.52
N LEU A 160 -10.12 40.29 26.16
CA LEU A 160 -10.81 39.12 25.67
C LEU A 160 -11.31 39.30 24.21
N ARG A 161 -11.76 40.45 23.82
CA ARG A 161 -12.16 40.82 22.44
C ARG A 161 -11.03 40.53 21.46
N GLU A 162 -9.83 40.98 21.73
CA GLU A 162 -8.65 40.77 20.90
C GLU A 162 -8.28 39.26 20.84
N ILE A 163 -8.37 38.55 21.96
CA ILE A 163 -8.13 37.11 22.00
C ILE A 163 -9.10 36.38 21.05
N ILE A 164 -10.39 36.70 21.14
CA ILE A 164 -11.43 36.13 20.27
C ILE A 164 -11.17 36.45 18.79
N GLU A 165 -10.87 37.70 18.46
CA GLU A 165 -10.55 38.15 17.10
C GLU A 165 -9.38 37.36 16.51
N VAL A 166 -8.34 37.16 17.32
CA VAL A 166 -7.19 36.33 16.91
C VAL A 166 -7.60 34.86 16.69
N MET A 167 -8.34 34.28 17.64
CA MET A 167 -8.77 32.88 17.53
C MET A 167 -9.70 32.65 16.32
N GLU A 168 -10.62 33.58 16.05
CA GLU A 168 -11.46 33.54 14.86
C GLU A 168 -10.65 33.70 13.58
N ARG A 169 -9.67 34.61 13.57
CA ARG A 169 -8.79 34.80 12.43
C ARG A 169 -7.97 33.55 12.11
N VAL A 170 -7.43 32.88 13.14
CA VAL A 170 -6.56 31.71 13.00
C VAL A 170 -7.34 30.46 12.66
N TYR A 171 -8.49 30.21 13.32
CA TYR A 171 -9.15 28.90 13.29
C TYR A 171 -10.52 28.87 12.58
N CYS A 172 -11.10 30.04 12.24
CA CYS A 172 -12.46 30.10 11.71
C CYS A 172 -12.57 30.87 10.36
N ARG A 173 -11.44 31.25 9.75
CA ARG A 173 -11.48 32.02 8.49
C ARG A 173 -11.47 31.07 7.29
N TYR A 174 -10.51 31.13 6.41
CA TYR A 174 -10.42 30.30 5.19
C TYR A 174 -9.67 28.99 5.42
N ILE A 175 -9.08 28.80 6.59
CA ILE A 175 -8.41 27.57 7.01
C ILE A 175 -9.08 27.05 8.28
N GLY A 176 -9.46 25.78 8.26
CA GLY A 176 -9.85 25.00 9.42
C GLY A 176 -8.80 23.94 9.70
N THR A 177 -8.35 23.82 10.94
CA THR A 177 -7.28 22.87 11.28
C THR A 177 -7.75 21.84 12.28
N GLU A 178 -7.42 20.56 12.01
CA GLU A 178 -7.64 19.46 12.95
C GLU A 178 -6.29 18.82 13.32
N TYR A 179 -5.81 19.07 14.54
CA TYR A 179 -4.56 18.50 15.06
C TYR A 179 -4.64 18.09 16.53
N MET A 180 -5.76 18.39 17.20
CA MET A 180 -5.91 18.12 18.64
C MET A 180 -6.03 16.62 18.95
N HIS A 181 -6.30 15.78 17.94
CA HIS A 181 -6.27 14.31 18.02
C HIS A 181 -4.85 13.73 17.99
N VAL A 182 -3.84 14.51 17.60
CA VAL A 182 -2.43 14.11 17.64
C VAL A 182 -2.03 13.84 19.10
N THR A 183 -1.36 12.71 19.36
CA THR A 183 -0.98 12.32 20.73
C THR A 183 0.27 13.03 21.22
N SER A 184 1.17 13.42 20.32
CA SER A 184 2.43 14.11 20.65
C SER A 184 2.18 15.56 21.05
N SER A 185 2.56 15.91 22.28
CA SER A 185 2.50 17.29 22.75
C SER A 185 3.47 18.22 22.01
N THR A 186 4.59 17.71 21.53
CA THR A 186 5.56 18.48 20.74
C THR A 186 4.98 18.92 19.42
N GLU A 187 4.35 17.99 18.70
CA GLU A 187 3.68 18.27 17.43
C GLU A 187 2.52 19.27 17.60
N LYS A 188 1.68 19.08 18.63
CA LYS A 188 0.59 20.02 18.92
C LYS A 188 1.09 21.44 19.18
N ARG A 189 2.11 21.60 20.03
CA ARG A 189 2.69 22.93 20.32
C ARG A 189 3.35 23.55 19.10
N TRP A 190 3.95 22.74 18.24
CA TRP A 190 4.53 23.21 16.99
C TRP A 190 3.43 23.76 16.07
N MET A 191 2.30 23.02 15.90
CA MET A 191 1.13 23.46 15.14
C MET A 191 0.54 24.76 15.71
N GLU A 192 0.32 24.82 17.03
CA GLU A 192 -0.17 26.01 17.72
C GLU A 192 0.76 27.23 17.47
N LYS A 193 2.05 27.03 17.64
CA LYS A 193 3.04 28.08 17.39
C LYS A 193 3.03 28.55 15.95
N TYR A 194 3.03 27.62 14.98
CA TYR A 194 3.05 27.95 13.56
C TYR A 194 1.81 28.75 13.15
N LEU A 195 0.63 28.29 13.51
CA LEU A 195 -0.65 28.92 13.19
C LEU A 195 -0.82 30.29 13.86
N GLU A 196 -0.58 30.35 15.16
CA GLU A 196 -0.88 31.54 15.96
C GLU A 196 0.15 32.67 15.76
N SER A 197 1.47 32.34 15.62
CA SER A 197 2.50 33.33 15.31
C SER A 197 2.32 34.02 13.97
N ASN A 198 1.72 33.30 13.00
CA ASN A 198 1.40 33.84 11.67
C ASN A 198 -0.04 34.35 11.58
N LEU A 199 -0.81 34.32 12.68
CA LEU A 199 -2.22 34.70 12.71
C LEU A 199 -3.08 33.97 11.64
N GLY A 200 -2.74 32.69 11.35
CA GLY A 200 -3.40 31.87 10.32
C GLY A 200 -3.21 32.38 8.88
N HIS A 201 -2.28 33.28 8.64
CA HIS A 201 -2.08 33.92 7.34
C HIS A 201 -0.66 34.53 7.27
N ILE A 202 -0.08 34.54 6.08
CA ILE A 202 1.17 35.25 5.79
C ILE A 202 0.85 36.40 4.84
N ASP A 203 1.32 37.59 5.14
CA ASP A 203 1.32 38.69 4.22
C ASP A 203 2.42 38.49 3.18
N PHE A 204 2.05 37.86 2.06
CA PHE A 204 2.96 37.66 0.95
C PHE A 204 3.36 38.98 0.31
N ASP A 205 4.62 39.09 -0.10
CA ASP A 205 5.12 40.22 -0.87
C ASP A 205 4.52 40.26 -2.29
N LYS A 206 4.79 41.33 -2.99
CA LYS A 206 4.27 41.53 -4.36
C LYS A 206 4.71 40.39 -5.31
N GLU A 207 5.96 39.98 -5.23
CA GLU A 207 6.56 38.95 -6.09
C GLU A 207 5.84 37.62 -5.92
N LYS A 208 5.61 37.19 -4.66
CA LYS A 208 4.89 35.96 -4.35
C LYS A 208 3.43 36.01 -4.80
N ARG A 209 2.74 37.16 -4.61
CA ARG A 209 1.37 37.33 -5.08
C ARG A 209 1.25 37.26 -6.61
N LEU A 210 2.21 37.81 -7.32
CA LEU A 210 2.26 37.70 -8.79
C LEU A 210 2.54 36.24 -9.23
N ALA A 211 3.44 35.53 -8.59
CA ALA A 211 3.70 34.12 -8.88
C ALA A 211 2.47 33.24 -8.65
N ILE A 212 1.65 33.52 -7.62
CA ILE A 212 0.35 32.88 -7.40
C ILE A 212 -0.60 33.18 -8.57
N LEU A 213 -0.67 34.44 -9.00
CA LEU A 213 -1.52 34.86 -10.13
C LEU A 213 -1.08 34.19 -11.44
N GLU A 214 0.20 34.13 -11.72
CA GLU A 214 0.75 33.42 -12.91
C GLU A 214 0.35 31.95 -12.90
N SER A 215 0.48 31.27 -11.77
CA SER A 215 0.09 29.86 -11.61
C SER A 215 -1.41 29.66 -11.83
N LEU A 216 -2.26 30.53 -11.30
CA LEU A 216 -3.71 30.50 -11.52
C LEU A 216 -4.06 30.80 -12.99
N THR A 217 -3.35 31.74 -13.61
CA THR A 217 -3.54 32.10 -15.02
C THR A 217 -3.19 30.92 -15.94
N ALA A 218 -2.10 30.22 -15.63
CA ALA A 218 -1.69 29.03 -16.35
C ALA A 218 -2.70 27.88 -16.16
N ALA A 219 -3.17 27.65 -14.93
CA ALA A 219 -4.14 26.62 -14.62
C ALA A 219 -5.47 26.83 -15.37
N GLU A 220 -6.06 28.01 -15.25
CA GLU A 220 -7.32 28.35 -15.92
C GLU A 220 -7.14 28.45 -17.43
N GLY A 221 -6.03 29.05 -17.89
CA GLY A 221 -5.71 29.25 -19.30
C GLY A 221 -5.65 27.95 -20.10
N LEU A 222 -5.01 26.92 -19.54
CA LEU A 222 -4.94 25.60 -20.18
C LEU A 222 -6.32 24.95 -20.29
N GLU A 223 -7.13 25.00 -19.25
CA GLU A 223 -8.47 24.42 -19.27
C GLU A 223 -9.36 25.11 -20.32
N LYS A 224 -9.33 26.45 -20.37
CA LYS A 224 -10.05 27.25 -21.40
C LYS A 224 -9.56 26.91 -22.81
N TYR A 225 -8.25 26.78 -23.00
CA TYR A 225 -7.65 26.44 -24.30
C TYR A 225 -8.12 25.06 -24.78
N LEU A 226 -7.99 24.03 -23.93
CA LEU A 226 -8.41 22.65 -24.24
C LEU A 226 -9.93 22.57 -24.47
N ALA A 227 -10.73 23.28 -23.70
CA ALA A 227 -12.19 23.31 -23.87
C ALA A 227 -12.63 23.87 -25.22
N ARG A 228 -11.92 24.88 -25.74
CA ARG A 228 -12.22 25.50 -27.05
C ARG A 228 -11.74 24.62 -28.21
N LYS A 229 -10.49 24.09 -28.10
CA LYS A 229 -9.86 23.34 -29.19
C LYS A 229 -10.38 21.91 -29.29
N TYR A 230 -10.70 21.25 -28.17
CA TYR A 230 -11.09 19.86 -28.09
C TYR A 230 -12.45 19.69 -27.38
N THR A 231 -13.47 20.38 -27.87
CA THR A 231 -14.82 20.39 -27.26
C THR A 231 -15.36 18.96 -27.07
N GLY A 232 -15.79 18.62 -25.83
CA GLY A 232 -16.41 17.35 -25.48
C GLY A 232 -15.44 16.15 -25.39
N VAL A 233 -14.16 16.35 -25.63
CA VAL A 233 -13.16 15.28 -25.45
C VAL A 233 -12.80 15.19 -23.96
N LYS A 234 -12.80 13.96 -23.41
CA LYS A 234 -12.48 13.71 -21.99
C LYS A 234 -11.07 14.17 -21.65
N ARG A 235 -10.95 15.03 -20.63
CA ARG A 235 -9.70 15.53 -20.10
C ARG A 235 -9.67 15.58 -18.57
N PHE A 236 -10.83 15.46 -17.90
CA PHE A 236 -11.01 15.57 -16.44
C PHE A 236 -10.40 16.87 -15.89
N GLY A 237 -10.91 17.99 -16.38
CA GLY A 237 -10.37 19.31 -16.10
C GLY A 237 -10.40 19.73 -14.63
N LEU A 238 -9.55 20.69 -14.31
CA LEU A 238 -9.33 21.21 -12.96
C LEU A 238 -10.26 22.38 -12.61
N GLU A 239 -11.12 22.82 -13.51
CA GLU A 239 -11.93 24.01 -13.34
C GLU A 239 -12.74 24.02 -12.04
N GLY A 240 -12.52 25.02 -11.21
CA GLY A 240 -13.02 25.20 -9.85
C GLY A 240 -12.07 24.71 -8.73
N GLY A 241 -10.92 24.17 -9.10
CA GLY A 241 -9.86 23.74 -8.17
C GLY A 241 -8.46 24.26 -8.56
N GLU A 242 -8.40 25.38 -9.28
CA GLU A 242 -7.17 25.92 -9.88
C GLU A 242 -6.07 26.21 -8.86
N SER A 243 -6.43 26.51 -7.60
CA SER A 243 -5.47 26.74 -6.49
C SER A 243 -4.60 25.53 -6.16
N PHE A 244 -4.92 24.34 -6.68
CA PHE A 244 -4.06 23.15 -6.62
C PHE A 244 -2.70 23.41 -7.27
N ILE A 245 -2.62 24.11 -8.40
CA ILE A 245 -1.36 24.35 -9.11
C ILE A 245 -0.40 25.23 -8.32
N PRO A 246 -0.78 26.42 -7.80
CA PRO A 246 0.12 27.18 -6.93
C PRO A 246 0.48 26.45 -5.64
N ALA A 247 -0.39 25.59 -5.07
CA ALA A 247 -0.06 24.77 -3.91
C ALA A 247 1.07 23.78 -4.20
N VAL A 248 0.97 23.03 -5.30
CA VAL A 248 2.03 22.06 -5.68
C VAL A 248 3.32 22.77 -6.05
N ASN A 249 3.27 23.88 -6.78
CA ASN A 249 4.45 24.69 -7.08
C ASN A 249 5.14 25.17 -5.79
N GLU A 250 4.38 25.62 -4.79
CA GLU A 250 4.92 25.99 -3.48
C GLU A 250 5.63 24.85 -2.79
N ILE A 251 4.98 23.68 -2.72
CA ILE A 251 5.57 22.46 -2.12
C ILE A 251 6.89 22.13 -2.80
N ILE A 252 6.94 22.13 -4.14
CA ILE A 252 8.14 21.79 -4.92
C ILE A 252 9.29 22.79 -4.63
N GLN A 253 9.03 24.11 -4.72
CA GLN A 253 10.06 25.11 -4.53
C GLN A 253 10.57 25.13 -3.11
N ARG A 254 9.66 24.98 -2.12
CA ARG A 254 10.02 24.95 -0.70
C ARG A 254 10.76 23.67 -0.31
N ALA A 255 10.33 22.49 -0.82
CA ALA A 255 11.05 21.22 -0.61
C ALA A 255 12.47 21.29 -1.17
N GLY A 256 12.62 21.85 -2.37
CA GLY A 256 13.93 22.09 -2.96
C GLY A 256 14.79 22.98 -2.07
N SER A 257 14.24 24.03 -1.43
CA SER A 257 15.01 24.89 -0.50
C SER A 257 15.52 24.14 0.73
N TYR A 258 14.86 23.04 1.12
CA TYR A 258 15.30 22.13 2.18
C TYR A 258 16.31 21.07 1.69
N GLY A 259 16.63 21.07 0.40
CA GLY A 259 17.60 20.15 -0.21
C GLY A 259 17.01 18.85 -0.74
N THR A 260 15.69 18.74 -0.82
CA THR A 260 15.01 17.60 -1.48
C THR A 260 15.47 17.49 -2.93
N LYS A 261 15.83 16.26 -3.35
CA LYS A 261 16.40 15.98 -4.69
C LYS A 261 15.42 15.33 -5.64
N GLU A 262 14.48 14.55 -5.11
CA GLU A 262 13.46 13.89 -5.93
C GLU A 262 12.08 14.10 -5.28
N MET A 263 11.07 14.36 -6.12
CA MET A 263 9.68 14.48 -5.68
C MET A 263 8.84 13.57 -6.55
N VAL A 264 8.18 12.61 -5.94
CA VAL A 264 7.36 11.63 -6.65
C VAL A 264 5.90 11.93 -6.39
N ILE A 265 5.13 12.11 -7.46
CA ILE A 265 3.72 12.52 -7.41
C ILE A 265 2.85 11.35 -7.87
N GLY A 266 1.87 10.97 -7.05
CA GLY A 266 0.80 10.04 -7.41
C GLY A 266 -0.53 10.76 -7.42
N MET A 267 -1.33 10.59 -8.47
CA MET A 267 -2.63 11.25 -8.52
C MET A 267 -3.61 10.56 -9.44
N ALA A 268 -4.90 10.76 -9.16
CA ALA A 268 -5.99 10.41 -10.07
C ALA A 268 -5.98 11.29 -11.35
N HIS A 269 -6.98 11.15 -12.19
CA HIS A 269 -7.06 11.79 -13.51
C HIS A 269 -7.40 13.30 -13.45
N ARG A 270 -8.14 13.79 -12.44
CA ARG A 270 -8.58 15.20 -12.36
C ARG A 270 -7.41 16.15 -12.13
N GLY A 271 -7.26 17.14 -13.02
CA GLY A 271 -6.15 18.10 -12.99
C GLY A 271 -4.81 17.56 -13.47
N ARG A 272 -4.75 16.28 -13.88
CA ARG A 272 -3.49 15.63 -14.27
C ARG A 272 -2.85 16.27 -15.51
N LEU A 273 -3.64 16.61 -16.52
CA LEU A 273 -3.10 17.28 -17.71
C LEU A 273 -2.58 18.69 -17.37
N ASN A 274 -3.24 19.37 -16.43
CA ASN A 274 -2.81 20.66 -15.93
C ASN A 274 -1.47 20.56 -15.18
N LEU A 275 -1.32 19.55 -14.30
CA LEU A 275 -0.06 19.27 -13.63
C LEU A 275 1.06 18.93 -14.62
N LEU A 276 0.79 18.11 -15.65
CA LEU A 276 1.74 17.72 -16.67
C LEU A 276 2.34 18.95 -17.40
N ILE A 277 1.50 19.90 -17.81
CA ILE A 277 1.92 21.07 -18.58
C ILE A 277 2.52 22.15 -17.66
N ASN A 278 1.82 22.52 -16.58
CA ASN A 278 2.11 23.72 -15.79
C ASN A 278 3.05 23.51 -14.60
N VAL A 279 3.33 22.25 -14.24
CA VAL A 279 4.22 21.92 -13.14
C VAL A 279 5.39 21.06 -13.61
N LEU A 280 5.11 19.96 -14.32
CA LEU A 280 6.13 19.05 -14.82
C LEU A 280 6.76 19.53 -16.15
N GLY A 281 6.15 20.49 -16.81
CA GLY A 281 6.69 21.09 -18.05
C GLY A 281 6.72 20.13 -19.24
N LYS A 282 5.70 19.26 -19.36
CA LYS A 282 5.49 18.53 -20.62
C LYS A 282 5.21 19.53 -21.73
N ASN A 283 5.79 19.30 -22.93
CA ASN A 283 5.55 20.20 -24.05
C ASN A 283 4.04 20.21 -24.42
N PRO A 284 3.39 21.36 -24.50
CA PRO A 284 1.98 21.46 -24.93
C PRO A 284 1.73 20.87 -26.31
N ALA A 285 2.65 21.00 -27.26
CA ALA A 285 2.53 20.42 -28.59
C ALA A 285 2.40 18.89 -28.56
N ASP A 286 3.17 18.20 -27.71
CA ASP A 286 3.09 16.74 -27.55
C ASP A 286 1.71 16.33 -27.01
N LEU A 287 1.17 17.09 -26.05
CA LEU A 287 -0.18 16.85 -25.53
C LEU A 287 -1.25 17.06 -26.62
N PHE A 288 -1.10 18.08 -27.46
CA PHE A 288 -2.04 18.34 -28.55
C PHE A 288 -2.00 17.25 -29.62
N ASP A 289 -0.83 16.72 -29.93
CA ASP A 289 -0.68 15.59 -30.85
C ASP A 289 -1.34 14.31 -30.29
N GLU A 290 -1.33 14.09 -28.95
CA GLU A 290 -2.11 13.02 -28.31
C GLU A 290 -3.62 13.24 -28.45
N PHE A 291 -4.11 14.48 -28.33
CA PHE A 291 -5.51 14.82 -28.56
C PHE A 291 -5.94 14.64 -30.02
N ASP A 292 -5.06 14.96 -30.95
CA ASP A 292 -5.27 14.82 -32.40
C ASP A 292 -5.15 13.33 -32.86
N GLY A 293 -4.77 12.40 -31.96
CA GLY A 293 -4.59 10.98 -32.29
C GLY A 293 -3.38 10.71 -33.21
N LYS A 294 -2.40 11.61 -33.25
CA LYS A 294 -1.19 11.47 -34.06
C LYS A 294 -0.14 10.58 -33.38
N VAL A 295 -0.20 10.48 -32.05
CA VAL A 295 0.74 9.65 -31.27
C VAL A 295 0.26 8.20 -31.28
N GLN A 296 1.13 7.29 -31.71
CA GLN A 296 0.91 5.85 -31.64
C GLN A 296 1.94 5.28 -30.64
N PRO A 297 1.57 4.27 -29.82
CA PRO A 297 2.53 3.62 -28.95
C PRO A 297 3.63 2.95 -29.79
N GLU A 298 4.88 3.18 -29.43
CA GLU A 298 6.04 2.54 -30.10
C GLU A 298 6.01 1.02 -29.89
N LYS A 299 5.60 0.58 -28.72
CA LYS A 299 5.43 -0.82 -28.31
C LYS A 299 4.21 -0.98 -27.43
N GLY A 300 3.62 -2.19 -27.42
CA GLY A 300 2.48 -2.52 -26.59
C GLY A 300 1.18 -1.87 -27.04
N SER A 301 0.22 -1.80 -26.11
CA SER A 301 -1.12 -1.27 -26.37
C SER A 301 -1.26 0.24 -26.13
N GLY A 302 -0.33 0.83 -25.36
CA GLY A 302 -0.47 2.19 -24.85
C GLY A 302 -1.63 2.37 -23.86
N ASP A 303 -1.83 3.59 -23.40
CA ASP A 303 -2.92 3.96 -22.50
C ASP A 303 -3.47 5.34 -22.85
N VAL A 304 -4.56 5.74 -22.21
CA VAL A 304 -5.19 7.06 -22.39
C VAL A 304 -4.32 8.16 -21.80
N LYS A 305 -4.35 9.36 -22.40
CA LYS A 305 -3.48 10.49 -22.04
C LYS A 305 -3.52 10.91 -20.57
N TYR A 306 -4.65 10.77 -19.90
CA TYR A 306 -4.82 11.12 -18.48
C TYR A 306 -4.41 10.01 -17.50
N HIS A 307 -3.77 8.93 -17.98
CA HIS A 307 -3.10 7.91 -17.17
C HIS A 307 -1.56 7.98 -17.28
N ASN A 308 -1.05 8.68 -18.31
CA ASN A 308 0.39 8.71 -18.57
C ASN A 308 1.17 9.36 -17.43
N GLY A 309 2.31 8.74 -17.12
CA GLY A 309 3.34 9.30 -16.25
C GLY A 309 4.24 10.26 -17.04
N TYR A 310 5.02 11.01 -16.29
CA TYR A 310 6.02 11.91 -16.87
C TYR A 310 7.12 12.21 -15.86
N SER A 311 8.31 12.53 -16.30
CA SER A 311 9.36 13.04 -15.42
C SER A 311 10.15 14.16 -16.09
N SER A 312 10.60 15.09 -15.27
CA SER A 312 11.39 16.23 -15.67
C SER A 312 12.28 16.69 -14.52
N ASN A 313 13.21 17.57 -14.82
CA ASN A 313 14.01 18.22 -13.80
C ASN A 313 13.69 19.71 -13.80
N VAL A 314 13.60 20.27 -12.60
CA VAL A 314 13.33 21.70 -12.40
C VAL A 314 14.39 22.33 -11.49
N MET A 315 14.64 23.61 -11.70
CA MET A 315 15.48 24.39 -10.80
C MET A 315 14.66 24.88 -9.60
N THR A 316 15.20 24.66 -8.40
CA THR A 316 14.64 25.13 -7.14
C THR A 316 15.67 26.00 -6.40
N PRO A 317 15.29 26.72 -5.31
CA PRO A 317 16.26 27.47 -4.52
C PRO A 317 17.42 26.64 -3.96
N GLY A 318 17.24 25.32 -3.74
CA GLY A 318 18.30 24.40 -3.31
C GLY A 318 19.00 23.65 -4.44
N GLY A 319 18.80 24.07 -5.68
CA GLY A 319 19.37 23.49 -6.89
C GLY A 319 18.41 22.61 -7.67
N GLU A 320 18.96 21.80 -8.57
CA GLU A 320 18.18 20.91 -9.42
C GLU A 320 17.47 19.82 -8.61
N ALA A 321 16.21 19.59 -8.93
CA ALA A 321 15.38 18.54 -8.37
C ALA A 321 14.64 17.78 -9.48
N HIS A 322 14.50 16.46 -9.30
CA HIS A 322 13.80 15.57 -10.22
C HIS A 322 12.33 15.43 -9.79
N LEU A 323 11.42 15.69 -10.71
CA LEU A 323 10.00 15.49 -10.55
C LEU A 323 9.57 14.24 -11.32
N ALA A 324 8.80 13.35 -10.68
CA ALA A 324 8.26 12.16 -11.32
C ALA A 324 6.78 12.00 -11.02
N LEU A 325 5.94 11.96 -12.06
CA LEU A 325 4.52 11.63 -11.95
C LEU A 325 4.35 10.15 -12.27
N ALA A 326 3.85 9.38 -11.32
CA ALA A 326 3.58 7.96 -11.51
C ALA A 326 2.48 7.72 -12.55
N PHE A 327 2.55 6.63 -13.31
CA PHE A 327 1.43 6.15 -14.11
C PHE A 327 0.27 5.76 -13.20
N ASN A 328 -0.96 5.94 -13.65
CA ASN A 328 -2.14 5.67 -12.84
C ASN A 328 -3.24 5.00 -13.69
N PRO A 329 -3.82 3.87 -13.26
CA PRO A 329 -5.03 3.33 -13.89
C PRO A 329 -6.28 4.11 -13.45
N SER A 330 -7.43 3.77 -14.00
CA SER A 330 -8.72 4.33 -13.54
C SER A 330 -9.17 3.82 -12.16
N HIS A 331 -8.49 2.82 -11.61
CA HIS A 331 -8.74 2.30 -10.25
C HIS A 331 -8.14 3.29 -9.25
N LEU A 332 -9.02 4.04 -8.58
CA LEU A 332 -8.62 5.15 -7.70
C LEU A 332 -7.88 4.63 -6.47
N GLU A 333 -6.91 5.40 -5.99
CA GLU A 333 -6.12 5.23 -4.77
C GLU A 333 -5.04 4.13 -4.81
N ILE A 334 -5.13 3.18 -5.75
CA ILE A 334 -4.13 2.07 -5.81
C ILE A 334 -2.72 2.56 -6.18
N VAL A 335 -2.60 3.74 -6.78
CA VAL A 335 -1.30 4.36 -7.07
C VAL A 335 -0.56 4.81 -5.80
N SER A 336 -1.28 5.06 -4.70
CA SER A 336 -0.70 5.57 -3.44
C SER A 336 0.39 4.64 -2.89
N PRO A 337 0.14 3.36 -2.58
CA PRO A 337 1.19 2.46 -2.13
C PRO A 337 2.23 2.16 -3.22
N VAL A 338 1.89 2.18 -4.51
CA VAL A 338 2.88 2.07 -5.61
C VAL A 338 3.89 3.21 -5.55
N LEU A 339 3.40 4.43 -5.36
CA LEU A 339 4.25 5.61 -5.19
C LEU A 339 5.16 5.48 -3.98
N GLU A 340 4.61 5.08 -2.82
CA GLU A 340 5.40 4.91 -1.59
C GLU A 340 6.53 3.89 -1.78
N GLY A 341 6.27 2.80 -2.50
CA GLY A 341 7.28 1.82 -2.87
C GLY A 341 8.39 2.41 -3.73
N SER A 342 8.04 3.22 -4.73
CA SER A 342 9.00 3.93 -5.58
C SER A 342 9.83 4.94 -4.78
N VAL A 343 9.22 5.69 -3.86
CA VAL A 343 9.91 6.63 -2.97
C VAL A 343 10.90 5.89 -2.08
N ARG A 344 10.47 4.80 -1.42
CA ARG A 344 11.35 4.01 -0.55
C ARG A 344 12.54 3.44 -1.28
N ALA A 345 12.37 2.97 -2.51
CA ALA A 345 13.46 2.49 -3.36
C ALA A 345 14.49 3.60 -3.67
N ARG A 346 14.02 4.80 -3.97
CA ARG A 346 14.87 5.99 -4.20
C ARG A 346 15.62 6.41 -2.94
N GLN A 347 14.96 6.41 -1.78
CA GLN A 347 15.59 6.69 -0.48
C GLN A 347 16.71 5.69 -0.18
N VAL A 348 16.46 4.39 -0.36
CA VAL A 348 17.49 3.36 -0.16
C VAL A 348 18.68 3.57 -1.09
N ARG A 349 18.45 3.87 -2.36
CA ARG A 349 19.52 4.17 -3.33
C ARG A 349 20.36 5.38 -2.92
N ARG A 350 19.75 6.39 -2.31
CA ARG A 350 20.43 7.63 -1.89
C ARG A 350 21.00 7.57 -0.47
N ASN A 351 20.81 6.44 0.25
CA ASN A 351 21.09 6.37 1.69
C ASN A 351 20.35 7.46 2.50
N ASP A 352 19.15 7.83 2.06
CA ASP A 352 18.28 8.80 2.70
C ASP A 352 17.59 8.16 3.91
N THR A 353 18.24 8.22 5.06
CA THR A 353 17.74 7.62 6.31
C THR A 353 16.61 8.42 6.94
N ASP A 354 16.60 9.73 6.72
CA ASP A 354 15.66 10.67 7.34
C ASP A 354 14.42 10.91 6.44
N GLY A 355 14.48 10.44 5.18
CA GLY A 355 13.39 10.57 4.23
C GLY A 355 13.22 11.98 3.66
N ASN A 356 14.24 12.84 3.75
CA ASN A 356 14.16 14.25 3.34
C ASN A 356 14.69 14.53 1.93
N LEU A 357 15.48 13.62 1.36
CA LEU A 357 15.97 13.76 -0.01
C LEU A 357 14.94 13.36 -1.08
N VAL A 358 13.95 12.52 -0.70
CA VAL A 358 12.89 12.08 -1.60
C VAL A 358 11.53 12.30 -0.96
N LEU A 359 10.70 13.15 -1.57
CA LEU A 359 9.39 13.57 -1.06
C LEU A 359 8.26 12.86 -1.81
N PRO A 360 7.37 12.10 -1.14
CA PRO A 360 6.11 11.66 -1.70
C PRO A 360 5.03 12.74 -1.62
N ILE A 361 4.27 12.90 -2.73
CA ILE A 361 3.08 13.76 -2.80
C ILE A 361 1.96 12.92 -3.40
N VAL A 362 0.86 12.75 -2.69
CA VAL A 362 -0.31 12.00 -3.19
C VAL A 362 -1.51 12.91 -3.29
N VAL A 363 -2.15 12.91 -4.48
CA VAL A 363 -3.33 13.73 -4.76
C VAL A 363 -4.55 12.85 -4.91
N HIS A 364 -5.56 13.09 -4.10
CA HIS A 364 -6.76 12.28 -3.94
C HIS A 364 -8.02 13.02 -4.43
N GLY A 365 -9.06 12.26 -4.76
CA GLY A 365 -10.43 12.76 -4.78
C GLY A 365 -11.13 12.46 -3.45
N ASP A 366 -11.99 13.37 -2.99
CA ASP A 366 -12.68 13.29 -1.69
C ASP A 366 -13.45 11.98 -1.45
N ALA A 367 -14.23 11.55 -2.43
CA ALA A 367 -15.01 10.31 -2.31
C ALA A 367 -14.14 9.05 -2.28
N ALA A 368 -13.06 9.01 -3.06
CA ALA A 368 -12.13 7.89 -3.10
C ALA A 368 -11.29 7.81 -1.83
N PHE A 369 -10.81 8.94 -1.34
CA PHE A 369 -10.04 9.02 -0.10
C PHE A 369 -10.82 8.49 1.11
N ALA A 370 -12.11 8.82 1.21
CA ALA A 370 -12.97 8.32 2.27
C ALA A 370 -13.38 6.85 2.10
N GLY A 371 -13.53 6.37 0.85
CA GLY A 371 -14.22 5.12 0.55
C GLY A 371 -13.34 3.93 0.18
N GLN A 372 -12.10 4.14 -0.28
CA GLN A 372 -11.23 3.06 -0.74
C GLN A 372 -10.39 2.48 0.42
N GLY A 373 -10.50 1.16 0.66
CA GLY A 373 -9.80 0.48 1.76
C GLY A 373 -8.27 0.59 1.68
N VAL A 374 -7.72 0.63 0.48
CA VAL A 374 -6.26 0.76 0.25
C VAL A 374 -5.68 2.06 0.84
N VAL A 375 -6.48 3.12 1.01
CA VAL A 375 -6.08 4.35 1.70
C VAL A 375 -5.74 4.06 3.16
N GLN A 376 -6.60 3.29 3.85
CA GLN A 376 -6.38 2.88 5.25
C GLN A 376 -5.14 1.98 5.37
N GLU A 377 -4.97 1.03 4.46
CA GLU A 377 -3.80 0.16 4.42
C GLU A 377 -2.51 0.98 4.23
N THR A 378 -2.50 1.94 3.30
CA THR A 378 -1.36 2.84 3.05
C THR A 378 -1.01 3.67 4.28
N PHE A 379 -2.00 4.23 4.98
CA PHE A 379 -1.75 4.93 6.24
C PHE A 379 -1.14 4.03 7.32
N GLN A 380 -1.61 2.77 7.45
CA GLN A 380 -1.01 1.84 8.41
C GLN A 380 0.44 1.47 8.06
N MET A 381 0.84 1.58 6.80
CA MET A 381 2.23 1.36 6.36
C MET A 381 3.16 2.53 6.73
N SER A 382 2.65 3.76 6.82
CA SER A 382 3.41 5.02 6.76
C SER A 382 4.52 5.15 7.80
N GLN A 383 4.37 4.55 8.99
CA GLN A 383 5.37 4.58 10.07
C GLN A 383 5.97 3.21 10.39
N THR A 384 5.72 2.19 9.56
CA THR A 384 6.25 0.85 9.79
C THR A 384 7.66 0.70 9.23
N ARG A 385 8.49 -0.16 9.85
CA ARG A 385 9.93 -0.32 9.54
C ARG A 385 10.22 -0.59 8.07
N ALA A 386 9.39 -1.41 7.41
CA ALA A 386 9.60 -1.84 6.03
C ALA A 386 9.21 -0.77 5.01
N TYR A 387 8.25 0.08 5.35
CA TYR A 387 7.45 0.85 4.39
C TYR A 387 7.50 2.37 4.59
N THR A 388 7.96 2.85 5.75
CA THR A 388 8.03 4.29 6.02
C THR A 388 8.88 5.03 4.98
N THR A 389 8.38 6.20 4.57
CA THR A 389 9.03 7.12 3.61
C THR A 389 9.36 8.47 4.23
N GLY A 390 9.23 8.60 5.56
CA GLY A 390 9.43 9.87 6.26
C GLY A 390 8.25 10.82 6.10
N GLY A 391 7.05 10.28 5.94
CA GLY A 391 5.79 11.01 5.79
C GLY A 391 5.48 11.48 4.38
N THR A 392 4.21 11.59 4.07
CA THR A 392 3.66 11.97 2.78
C THR A 392 2.83 13.24 2.90
N VAL A 393 2.93 14.12 1.91
CA VAL A 393 2.01 15.25 1.77
C VAL A 393 0.82 14.78 0.94
N HIS A 394 -0.34 14.63 1.59
CA HIS A 394 -1.60 14.26 0.94
C HIS A 394 -2.38 15.51 0.58
N ILE A 395 -2.81 15.63 -0.67
CA ILE A 395 -3.67 16.73 -1.14
C ILE A 395 -4.99 16.14 -1.59
N VAL A 396 -6.09 16.52 -0.97
CA VAL A 396 -7.43 16.09 -1.38
C VAL A 396 -8.07 17.19 -2.21
N ILE A 397 -8.32 16.95 -3.50
CA ILE A 397 -9.15 17.84 -4.34
C ILE A 397 -10.62 17.56 -3.99
N ASN A 398 -11.09 18.25 -2.96
CA ASN A 398 -12.44 18.08 -2.40
C ASN A 398 -13.45 18.95 -3.16
N ASN A 399 -13.95 18.44 -4.25
CA ASN A 399 -14.95 19.13 -5.06
C ASN A 399 -16.41 18.88 -4.60
N GLN A 400 -16.58 18.24 -3.45
CA GLN A 400 -17.85 18.03 -2.74
C GLN A 400 -18.88 17.17 -3.49
N VAL A 401 -18.44 16.43 -4.50
CA VAL A 401 -19.27 15.50 -5.27
C VAL A 401 -18.47 14.33 -5.81
N GLY A 402 -18.78 13.13 -5.38
CA GLY A 402 -18.17 11.88 -5.86
C GLY A 402 -18.93 11.34 -7.08
N PHE A 403 -18.40 11.54 -8.31
CA PHE A 403 -19.11 11.23 -9.56
C PHE A 403 -20.45 11.98 -9.64
N THR A 404 -21.57 11.38 -9.20
CA THR A 404 -22.90 12.00 -9.11
C THR A 404 -23.46 12.05 -7.69
N THR A 405 -22.72 11.56 -6.70
CA THR A 405 -23.13 11.50 -5.29
C THR A 405 -22.65 12.77 -4.58
N SER A 406 -23.59 13.63 -4.14
CA SER A 406 -23.31 14.89 -3.43
C SER A 406 -23.90 14.95 -2.03
N ARG A 407 -24.86 14.06 -1.70
CA ARG A 407 -25.45 14.00 -0.36
C ARG A 407 -24.49 13.29 0.59
N GLN A 408 -24.23 13.90 1.75
CA GLN A 408 -23.33 13.33 2.74
C GLN A 408 -23.84 11.97 3.25
N GLU A 409 -25.13 11.82 3.46
CA GLU A 409 -25.79 10.58 3.90
C GLU A 409 -25.59 9.38 2.96
N ASP A 410 -25.32 9.65 1.67
CA ASP A 410 -25.05 8.63 0.66
C ASP A 410 -23.54 8.43 0.44
N ALA A 411 -22.73 9.42 0.83
CA ALA A 411 -21.30 9.44 0.53
C ALA A 411 -20.42 8.87 1.64
N ARG A 412 -20.71 9.19 2.90
CA ARG A 412 -19.90 8.77 4.05
C ARG A 412 -20.60 9.03 5.39
N SER A 413 -20.18 8.31 6.42
CA SER A 413 -20.67 8.47 7.81
C SER A 413 -19.97 9.60 8.57
N THR A 414 -18.84 10.12 8.09
CA THR A 414 -18.00 11.10 8.78
C THR A 414 -18.32 12.52 8.34
N GLU A 415 -17.97 13.52 9.16
CA GLU A 415 -18.15 14.94 8.84
C GLU A 415 -17.28 15.33 7.65
N TYR A 416 -16.00 14.96 7.67
CA TYR A 416 -15.04 15.18 6.58
C TYR A 416 -14.63 13.89 5.89
N CYS A 417 -14.31 13.96 4.62
CA CYS A 417 -13.74 12.84 3.88
C CYS A 417 -12.36 12.43 4.43
N THR A 418 -11.70 13.33 5.13
CA THR A 418 -10.35 13.20 5.67
C THR A 418 -10.30 12.57 7.06
N ASP A 419 -11.44 12.25 7.67
CA ASP A 419 -11.48 11.65 9.01
C ASP A 419 -10.72 10.32 9.13
N VAL A 420 -10.54 9.60 8.02
CA VAL A 420 -9.74 8.37 7.94
C VAL A 420 -8.28 8.57 8.36
N ALA A 421 -7.72 9.77 8.11
CA ALA A 421 -6.32 10.07 8.47
C ALA A 421 -6.10 10.23 9.99
N LYS A 422 -7.15 10.45 10.75
CA LYS A 422 -7.09 10.55 12.23
C LYS A 422 -6.63 9.25 12.90
N MET A 423 -6.80 8.10 12.25
CA MET A 423 -6.37 6.82 12.82
C MET A 423 -4.85 6.71 12.98
N VAL A 424 -4.06 7.45 12.18
CA VAL A 424 -2.60 7.53 12.29
C VAL A 424 -2.14 8.85 12.89
N HIS A 425 -3.06 9.60 13.48
CA HIS A 425 -2.81 10.90 14.09
C HIS A 425 -2.24 11.96 13.16
N ALA A 426 -2.51 11.88 11.85
CA ALA A 426 -2.08 12.88 10.89
C ALA A 426 -2.88 14.19 11.04
N PRO A 427 -2.25 15.36 11.12
CA PRO A 427 -2.95 16.65 11.11
C PRO A 427 -3.66 16.88 9.77
N ILE A 428 -4.77 17.62 9.83
CA ILE A 428 -5.61 17.91 8.65
C ILE A 428 -5.79 19.45 8.57
N LEU A 429 -5.52 19.97 7.37
CA LEU A 429 -5.67 21.37 7.02
C LEU A 429 -6.78 21.49 5.98
N HIS A 430 -7.97 21.90 6.38
CA HIS A 430 -9.06 22.23 5.46
C HIS A 430 -8.88 23.65 4.96
N VAL A 431 -8.90 23.88 3.66
CA VAL A 431 -8.70 25.21 3.10
C VAL A 431 -9.68 25.53 1.98
N ASN A 432 -10.18 26.76 1.95
CA ASN A 432 -11.03 27.26 0.88
C ASN A 432 -10.22 27.49 -0.40
N GLY A 433 -10.54 26.76 -1.47
CA GLY A 433 -9.84 26.85 -2.77
C GLY A 433 -9.96 28.21 -3.48
N ASP A 434 -10.97 29.01 -3.16
CA ASP A 434 -11.11 30.35 -3.72
C ASP A 434 -10.28 31.45 -3.00
N ASP A 435 -9.52 31.07 -1.94
CA ASP A 435 -8.49 31.94 -1.37
C ASP A 435 -7.09 31.35 -1.59
N PRO A 436 -6.44 31.60 -2.73
CA PRO A 436 -5.19 30.99 -3.10
C PRO A 436 -4.01 31.34 -2.16
N GLU A 437 -4.03 32.47 -1.48
CA GLU A 437 -3.02 32.82 -0.48
C GLU A 437 -3.11 31.89 0.74
N SER A 438 -4.32 31.59 1.23
CA SER A 438 -4.54 30.60 2.29
C SER A 438 -4.14 29.18 1.87
N VAL A 439 -4.38 28.82 0.60
CA VAL A 439 -3.97 27.53 0.04
C VAL A 439 -2.44 27.41 0.03
N VAL A 440 -1.72 28.42 -0.42
CA VAL A 440 -0.26 28.45 -0.43
C VAL A 440 0.30 28.41 0.98
N PHE A 441 -0.27 29.16 1.94
CA PHE A 441 0.12 29.08 3.34
C PHE A 441 -0.08 27.68 3.94
N ALA A 442 -1.23 27.04 3.67
CA ALA A 442 -1.49 25.69 4.14
C ALA A 442 -0.53 24.67 3.50
N ALA A 443 -0.14 24.86 2.24
CA ALA A 443 0.86 24.03 1.55
C ALA A 443 2.25 24.17 2.18
N GLN A 444 2.64 25.39 2.59
CA GLN A 444 3.88 25.62 3.33
C GLN A 444 3.87 24.91 4.68
N LEU A 445 2.80 25.07 5.46
CA LEU A 445 2.64 24.43 6.75
C LEU A 445 2.68 22.89 6.61
N ALA A 446 2.00 22.34 5.61
CA ALA A 446 1.98 20.91 5.36
C ALA A 446 3.39 20.35 5.10
N LEU A 447 4.15 20.99 4.23
CA LEU A 447 5.50 20.55 3.94
C LEU A 447 6.42 20.69 5.15
N ASP A 448 6.33 21.81 5.88
CA ASP A 448 7.17 22.07 7.05
C ASP A 448 6.90 21.05 8.16
N TYR A 449 5.63 20.70 8.40
CA TYR A 449 5.27 19.66 9.36
C TYR A 449 5.86 18.30 8.97
N ARG A 450 5.68 17.91 7.69
CA ARG A 450 6.26 16.66 7.16
C ARG A 450 7.78 16.64 7.33
N HIS A 451 8.44 17.73 6.99
CA HIS A 451 9.91 17.84 7.08
C HIS A 451 10.42 17.77 8.52
N GLU A 452 9.73 18.42 9.46
CA GLU A 452 10.11 18.45 10.88
C GLU A 452 9.87 17.11 11.57
N PHE A 453 8.76 16.42 11.28
CA PHE A 453 8.34 15.25 12.05
C PHE A 453 8.43 13.91 11.31
N GLY A 454 8.68 13.91 10.01
CA GLY A 454 8.73 12.68 9.23
C GLY A 454 7.39 11.92 9.22
N LYS A 455 6.26 12.64 9.20
CA LYS A 455 4.90 12.09 9.30
C LYS A 455 3.99 12.64 8.21
N ASP A 456 2.90 11.91 7.97
CA ASP A 456 1.86 12.29 7.03
C ASP A 456 1.11 13.53 7.51
N ILE A 457 0.67 14.34 6.55
CA ILE A 457 -0.20 15.49 6.76
C ILE A 457 -1.16 15.62 5.58
N ILE A 458 -2.38 16.08 5.85
CA ILE A 458 -3.44 16.18 4.85
C ILE A 458 -3.76 17.65 4.59
N LEU A 459 -3.71 18.05 3.32
CA LEU A 459 -4.23 19.32 2.80
C LEU A 459 -5.55 19.06 2.06
N ASP A 460 -6.66 19.34 2.70
CA ASP A 460 -8.01 19.19 2.16
C ASP A 460 -8.44 20.49 1.46
N LEU A 461 -8.30 20.52 0.13
CA LEU A 461 -8.62 21.65 -0.72
C LEU A 461 -10.13 21.66 -1.05
N PHE A 462 -10.93 22.37 -0.26
CA PHE A 462 -12.35 22.58 -0.53
C PHE A 462 -12.53 23.43 -1.78
N CYS A 463 -13.06 22.83 -2.80
CA CYS A 463 -13.28 23.46 -4.10
C CYS A 463 -14.61 22.99 -4.70
N TYR A 464 -14.81 23.21 -5.97
CA TYR A 464 -15.97 22.71 -6.71
C TYR A 464 -15.55 22.24 -8.10
N ARG A 465 -16.44 21.55 -8.76
CA ARG A 465 -16.25 21.04 -10.12
C ARG A 465 -17.13 21.83 -11.05
N ARG A 466 -16.55 22.69 -11.91
CA ARG A 466 -17.32 23.58 -12.79
C ARG A 466 -18.07 22.83 -13.88
N ASN A 467 -17.51 21.77 -14.41
CA ASN A 467 -18.12 20.91 -15.43
C ASN A 467 -18.63 19.60 -14.78
N GLY A 468 -19.15 18.63 -15.58
CA GLY A 468 -19.54 17.31 -15.10
C GLY A 468 -18.37 16.47 -14.61
N HIS A 469 -18.61 15.18 -14.31
CA HIS A 469 -17.54 14.25 -13.95
C HIS A 469 -16.46 14.20 -15.05
N ASN A 470 -16.90 14.25 -16.29
CA ASN A 470 -16.06 14.52 -17.46
C ASN A 470 -16.79 15.51 -18.39
N GLU A 471 -16.16 15.92 -19.47
CA GLU A 471 -16.63 16.98 -20.37
C GLU A 471 -17.83 16.58 -21.21
N ALA A 472 -18.21 15.30 -21.23
CA ALA A 472 -19.43 14.82 -21.90
C ALA A 472 -20.63 14.67 -20.95
N ASP A 473 -20.44 14.91 -19.64
CA ASP A 473 -21.47 14.79 -18.61
C ASP A 473 -22.17 16.11 -18.32
N GLU A 474 -23.51 16.09 -18.19
CA GLU A 474 -24.33 17.26 -17.81
C GLU A 474 -24.70 17.21 -16.33
N PRO A 475 -23.96 17.88 -15.47
CA PRO A 475 -24.06 17.70 -14.02
C PRO A 475 -25.33 18.30 -13.42
N SER A 476 -25.99 19.24 -14.09
CA SER A 476 -27.25 19.83 -13.60
C SER A 476 -28.41 18.83 -13.63
N ALA A 477 -28.26 17.70 -14.32
CA ALA A 477 -29.24 16.61 -14.31
C ALA A 477 -29.35 15.94 -12.91
N THR A 478 -28.25 15.89 -12.15
CA THR A 478 -28.19 15.26 -10.83
C THR A 478 -28.00 16.26 -9.68
N GLN A 479 -27.29 17.37 -9.90
CA GLN A 479 -27.05 18.43 -8.91
C GLN A 479 -27.52 19.81 -9.38
N PRO A 480 -28.83 20.02 -9.64
CA PRO A 480 -29.33 21.23 -10.21
C PRO A 480 -29.10 22.49 -9.34
N LEU A 481 -29.20 22.37 -8.02
CA LEU A 481 -29.00 23.48 -7.09
C LEU A 481 -27.53 23.90 -7.01
N MET A 482 -26.63 22.92 -6.89
CA MET A 482 -25.18 23.16 -6.86
C MET A 482 -24.74 23.88 -8.15
N TYR A 483 -25.13 23.40 -9.31
CA TYR A 483 -24.71 23.99 -10.59
C TYR A 483 -25.45 25.31 -10.92
N ALA A 484 -26.59 25.56 -10.31
CA ALA A 484 -27.21 26.90 -10.37
C ALA A 484 -26.39 27.97 -9.62
N VAL A 485 -25.66 27.58 -8.58
CA VAL A 485 -24.68 28.41 -7.87
C VAL A 485 -23.41 28.55 -8.69
N ILE A 486 -22.77 27.40 -9.05
CA ILE A 486 -21.48 27.34 -9.77
C ILE A 486 -21.50 28.17 -11.05
N LYS A 487 -22.59 28.13 -11.83
CA LYS A 487 -22.73 28.94 -13.08
C LYS A 487 -22.68 30.45 -12.87
N LYS A 488 -22.90 30.93 -11.65
CA LYS A 488 -22.91 32.38 -11.31
C LYS A 488 -21.62 32.84 -10.64
N LEU A 489 -20.76 31.89 -10.22
CA LEU A 489 -19.51 32.23 -9.57
C LEU A 489 -18.47 32.67 -10.59
N ASP A 490 -17.73 33.70 -10.24
CA ASP A 490 -16.50 34.06 -10.90
C ASP A 490 -15.46 32.93 -10.69
N THR A 491 -14.46 32.87 -11.54
CA THR A 491 -13.36 31.91 -11.36
C THR A 491 -12.44 32.33 -10.24
N THR A 492 -11.74 31.40 -9.61
CA THR A 492 -10.75 31.67 -8.56
C THR A 492 -9.74 32.73 -9.03
N ARG A 493 -9.28 32.65 -10.30
CA ARG A 493 -8.40 33.65 -10.90
C ARG A 493 -9.04 35.03 -10.93
N THR A 494 -10.30 35.14 -11.40
CA THR A 494 -11.00 36.40 -11.45
C THR A 494 -11.16 37.04 -10.09
N ILE A 495 -11.56 36.26 -9.07
CA ILE A 495 -11.67 36.69 -7.68
C ILE A 495 -10.32 37.21 -7.18
N TYR A 496 -9.23 36.49 -7.48
CA TYR A 496 -7.90 36.88 -7.03
C TYR A 496 -7.38 38.14 -7.74
N VAL A 497 -7.63 38.32 -9.04
CA VAL A 497 -7.31 39.53 -9.80
C VAL A 497 -7.98 40.73 -9.16
N GLN A 498 -9.29 40.65 -8.85
CA GLN A 498 -10.01 41.74 -8.20
C GLN A 498 -9.37 42.13 -6.87
N LYS A 499 -9.03 41.12 -6.03
CA LYS A 499 -8.31 41.33 -4.75
C LYS A 499 -6.97 42.09 -4.96
N LEU A 500 -6.18 41.69 -5.95
CA LEU A 500 -4.87 42.30 -6.24
C LEU A 500 -4.99 43.71 -6.81
N VAL A 501 -5.99 43.97 -7.63
CA VAL A 501 -6.29 45.32 -8.18
C VAL A 501 -6.74 46.27 -7.05
N GLU A 502 -7.64 45.81 -6.18
CA GLU A 502 -8.07 46.58 -5.01
C GLU A 502 -6.91 46.89 -4.05
N ALA A 503 -5.97 45.96 -3.91
CA ALA A 503 -4.74 46.14 -3.11
C ALA A 503 -3.68 46.98 -3.84
N GLY A 504 -3.87 47.40 -5.08
CA GLY A 504 -2.89 48.15 -5.87
C GLY A 504 -1.64 47.38 -6.26
N VAL A 505 -1.69 46.03 -6.25
CA VAL A 505 -0.59 45.15 -6.61
C VAL A 505 -0.41 45.07 -8.12
N ILE A 506 -1.51 45.02 -8.87
CA ILE A 506 -1.56 44.91 -10.33
C ILE A 506 -2.73 45.74 -10.88
N SER A 507 -2.69 46.14 -12.15
CA SER A 507 -3.80 46.71 -12.89
C SER A 507 -4.61 45.64 -13.64
N GLU A 508 -5.87 45.95 -14.00
CA GLU A 508 -6.66 45.05 -14.85
C GLU A 508 -5.99 44.76 -16.20
N ALA A 509 -5.32 45.78 -16.79
CA ALA A 509 -4.62 45.64 -18.06
C ALA A 509 -3.45 44.65 -17.97
N GLU A 510 -2.64 44.73 -16.94
CA GLU A 510 -1.54 43.80 -16.69
C GLU A 510 -2.08 42.36 -16.46
N ALA A 511 -3.21 42.19 -15.78
CA ALA A 511 -3.82 40.84 -15.59
C ALA A 511 -4.32 40.25 -16.91
N VAL A 512 -4.76 41.05 -17.88
CA VAL A 512 -5.12 40.58 -19.23
C VAL A 512 -3.87 40.23 -20.03
N GLU A 513 -2.77 40.96 -19.89
CA GLU A 513 -1.49 40.67 -20.54
C GLU A 513 -0.97 39.29 -20.15
N TYR A 514 -0.99 38.91 -18.87
CA TYR A 514 -0.65 37.55 -18.42
C TYR A 514 -1.48 36.44 -19.10
N GLU A 515 -2.78 36.65 -19.29
CA GLU A 515 -3.68 35.69 -19.96
C GLU A 515 -3.36 35.56 -21.45
N ASP A 516 -3.09 36.71 -22.12
CA ASP A 516 -2.73 36.74 -23.54
C ASP A 516 -1.37 36.08 -23.80
N GLU A 517 -0.35 36.38 -23.01
CA GLU A 517 0.99 35.76 -23.10
C GLU A 517 0.94 34.26 -22.94
N TYR A 518 0.21 33.77 -21.93
CA TYR A 518 0.07 32.33 -21.71
C TYR A 518 -0.63 31.62 -22.86
N ARG A 519 -1.73 32.22 -23.38
CA ARG A 519 -2.44 31.69 -24.55
C ARG A 519 -1.55 31.64 -25.79
N GLU A 520 -0.80 32.71 -26.06
CA GLU A 520 0.12 32.77 -27.20
C GLU A 520 1.24 31.71 -27.10
N SER A 521 1.75 31.43 -25.89
CA SER A 521 2.72 30.37 -25.67
C SER A 521 2.16 28.99 -26.01
N LEU A 522 0.88 28.71 -25.62
CA LEU A 522 0.19 27.48 -26.01
C LEU A 522 -0.04 27.40 -27.54
N ASP A 523 -0.40 28.52 -28.18
CA ASP A 523 -0.60 28.55 -29.64
C ASP A 523 0.72 28.27 -30.41
N ARG A 524 1.86 28.70 -29.86
CA ARG A 524 3.20 28.42 -30.40
C ARG A 524 3.72 27.04 -30.01
N GLY A 525 3.05 26.31 -29.07
CA GLY A 525 3.50 25.02 -28.55
C GLY A 525 4.80 25.11 -27.74
N GLU A 526 5.03 26.22 -27.06
CA GLU A 526 6.22 26.45 -26.24
C GLU A 526 6.07 25.87 -24.84
N TYR A 527 7.20 25.50 -24.21
CA TYR A 527 7.23 25.15 -22.80
C TYR A 527 6.81 26.35 -21.95
N VAL A 528 5.93 26.09 -20.98
CA VAL A 528 5.36 27.13 -20.10
C VAL A 528 5.94 27.15 -18.69
N VAL A 529 6.81 26.19 -18.36
CA VAL A 529 7.51 26.11 -17.06
C VAL A 529 8.91 26.69 -17.20
N ASN A 530 9.16 27.85 -16.61
CA ASN A 530 10.42 28.59 -16.73
C ASN A 530 11.59 27.93 -15.98
N SER A 531 11.33 27.08 -14.99
CA SER A 531 12.32 26.42 -14.16
C SER A 531 12.82 25.08 -14.72
N LEU A 532 12.40 24.68 -15.94
CA LEU A 532 12.82 23.41 -16.55
C LEU A 532 14.33 23.37 -16.82
N VAL A 533 14.91 22.19 -16.53
CA VAL A 533 16.31 21.86 -16.83
C VAL A 533 16.34 20.91 -18.02
N PHE A 534 16.87 21.37 -19.17
CA PHE A 534 16.91 20.58 -20.41
C PHE A 534 18.13 19.66 -20.51
N GLU A 535 19.18 19.92 -19.75
CA GLU A 535 20.35 19.06 -19.62
C GLU A 535 20.49 18.60 -18.16
N PRO A 536 19.73 17.58 -17.76
CA PRO A 536 19.64 17.16 -16.37
C PRO A 536 20.89 16.42 -15.90
N SER A 537 21.22 16.50 -14.62
CA SER A 537 22.30 15.76 -13.98
C SER A 537 22.07 14.25 -14.06
N GLU A 538 23.06 13.47 -14.53
CA GLU A 538 22.99 12.00 -14.60
C GLU A 538 22.84 11.35 -13.21
N GLU A 539 23.26 12.01 -12.13
CA GLU A 539 23.15 11.52 -10.76
C GLU A 539 21.69 11.32 -10.29
N LEU A 540 20.73 11.93 -11.00
CA LEU A 540 19.30 11.82 -10.69
C LEU A 540 18.62 10.62 -11.35
N PHE A 541 19.29 9.91 -12.25
CA PHE A 541 18.72 8.83 -13.05
C PHE A 541 19.17 7.43 -12.59
N VAL A 542 18.39 6.44 -12.99
CA VAL A 542 18.74 5.01 -12.92
C VAL A 542 18.89 4.50 -14.35
N ASP A 543 20.02 3.88 -14.64
CA ASP A 543 20.27 3.30 -15.95
C ASP A 543 19.50 1.97 -16.12
N TRP A 544 18.45 2.02 -16.92
CA TRP A 544 17.66 0.85 -17.31
C TRP A 544 18.14 0.19 -18.62
N LYS A 545 19.02 0.84 -19.38
CA LYS A 545 19.48 0.34 -20.70
C LYS A 545 20.02 -1.09 -20.66
N PRO A 546 20.79 -1.52 -19.63
CA PRO A 546 21.29 -2.89 -19.56
C PRO A 546 20.20 -3.96 -19.44
N TYR A 547 18.98 -3.57 -19.05
CA TYR A 547 17.85 -4.48 -18.78
C TYR A 547 16.79 -4.50 -19.90
N LEU A 548 17.06 -3.83 -21.03
CA LEU A 548 16.14 -3.72 -22.15
C LEU A 548 16.66 -4.48 -23.36
N GLY A 549 15.74 -5.02 -24.17
CA GLY A 549 16.10 -5.64 -25.47
C GLY A 549 16.57 -7.09 -25.41
N HIS A 550 16.35 -7.78 -24.28
CA HIS A 550 16.65 -9.20 -24.10
C HIS A 550 15.38 -10.04 -24.16
N GLU A 551 15.51 -11.32 -24.54
CA GLU A 551 14.40 -12.28 -24.65
C GLU A 551 14.36 -13.21 -23.44
N LEU A 552 13.15 -13.66 -23.03
CA LEU A 552 12.98 -14.56 -21.86
C LEU A 552 13.61 -15.95 -22.09
N GLN A 553 13.81 -16.33 -23.34
CA GLN A 553 14.39 -17.61 -23.77
C GLN A 553 15.91 -17.63 -23.70
N ASP A 554 16.57 -16.46 -23.54
CA ASP A 554 18.01 -16.37 -23.41
C ASP A 554 18.52 -17.18 -22.21
N ASP A 555 19.54 -18.01 -22.45
CA ASP A 555 20.14 -18.88 -21.44
C ASP A 555 21.21 -18.11 -20.65
N TRP A 556 21.19 -18.23 -19.34
CA TRP A 556 22.12 -17.51 -18.45
C TRP A 556 22.71 -18.47 -17.42
N ASP A 557 23.99 -18.31 -17.16
CA ASP A 557 24.67 -19.07 -16.11
C ASP A 557 24.20 -18.61 -14.73
N THR A 558 23.62 -19.53 -14.00
CA THR A 558 23.17 -19.35 -12.61
C THR A 558 23.95 -20.19 -11.62
N SER A 559 25.02 -20.82 -12.07
CA SER A 559 25.91 -21.62 -11.23
C SER A 559 26.69 -20.76 -10.22
N VAL A 560 27.16 -21.36 -9.14
CA VAL A 560 28.03 -20.71 -8.14
C VAL A 560 29.08 -21.71 -7.69
N ASP A 561 30.32 -21.27 -7.60
CA ASP A 561 31.42 -22.12 -7.12
C ASP A 561 31.06 -22.85 -5.82
N ILE A 562 31.32 -24.16 -5.77
CA ILE A 562 30.89 -25.01 -4.68
C ILE A 562 31.52 -24.63 -3.33
N GLU A 563 32.79 -24.18 -3.34
CA GLU A 563 33.46 -23.74 -2.11
C GLU A 563 32.88 -22.39 -1.60
N LYS A 564 32.43 -21.51 -2.51
CA LYS A 564 31.68 -20.33 -2.11
C LYS A 564 30.36 -20.72 -1.45
N LEU A 565 29.60 -21.66 -2.04
CA LEU A 565 28.34 -22.12 -1.44
C LEU A 565 28.58 -22.68 -0.03
N LYS A 566 29.59 -23.48 0.17
CA LYS A 566 29.95 -23.99 1.50
C LYS A 566 30.38 -22.89 2.47
N SER A 567 31.09 -21.88 1.96
CA SER A 567 31.49 -20.73 2.77
C SER A 567 30.25 -19.95 3.26
N TYR A 568 29.27 -19.74 2.40
CA TYR A 568 28.01 -19.08 2.78
C TYR A 568 27.26 -19.87 3.87
N GLY A 569 27.19 -21.21 3.73
CA GLY A 569 26.57 -22.08 4.75
C GLY A 569 27.24 -21.92 6.12
N ARG A 570 28.59 -21.90 6.16
CA ARG A 570 29.35 -21.69 7.41
C ARG A 570 29.07 -20.31 7.99
N LYS A 571 29.12 -19.25 7.15
CA LYS A 571 28.87 -17.85 7.58
C LYS A 571 27.47 -17.67 8.17
N MET A 572 26.45 -18.20 7.52
CA MET A 572 25.06 -18.12 8.00
C MET A 572 24.82 -18.91 9.30
N ALA A 573 25.68 -19.88 9.64
CA ALA A 573 25.62 -20.60 10.91
C ALA A 573 26.41 -19.93 12.04
N GLU A 574 27.24 -18.93 11.75
CA GLU A 574 27.98 -18.16 12.75
C GLU A 574 27.04 -17.25 13.51
N MET A 575 27.01 -17.36 14.84
CA MET A 575 26.19 -16.50 15.71
C MET A 575 27.07 -15.48 16.43
N PRO A 576 26.55 -14.29 16.75
CA PRO A 576 27.26 -13.33 17.60
C PRO A 576 27.59 -13.93 18.97
N GLU A 577 28.65 -13.46 19.61
CA GLU A 577 29.07 -13.94 20.93
C GLU A 577 27.93 -13.80 21.96
N GLY A 578 27.67 -14.85 22.72
CA GLY A 578 26.60 -14.89 23.72
C GLY A 578 25.18 -15.07 23.17
N TYR A 579 25.02 -15.18 21.83
CA TYR A 579 23.72 -15.37 21.19
C TYR A 579 23.18 -16.78 21.39
N LYS A 580 21.98 -16.92 21.91
CA LYS A 580 21.39 -18.22 22.22
C LYS A 580 20.04 -18.39 21.52
N LEU A 581 19.99 -19.41 20.66
CA LEU A 581 18.78 -19.76 19.90
C LEU A 581 17.82 -20.64 20.72
N GLN A 582 16.54 -20.55 20.40
CA GLN A 582 15.55 -21.54 20.81
C GLN A 582 15.96 -22.93 20.27
N ARG A 583 15.78 -23.98 21.08
CA ARG A 583 16.32 -25.33 20.80
C ARG A 583 15.93 -25.88 19.42
N GLN A 584 14.69 -25.71 18.98
CA GLN A 584 14.23 -26.19 17.67
C GLN A 584 14.87 -25.40 16.52
N VAL A 585 14.98 -24.08 16.67
CA VAL A 585 15.65 -23.21 15.70
C VAL A 585 17.13 -23.53 15.60
N GLY A 586 17.80 -23.77 16.74
CA GLY A 586 19.21 -24.24 16.76
C GLY A 586 19.40 -25.50 15.93
N LYS A 587 18.53 -26.51 16.09
CA LYS A 587 18.58 -27.71 15.27
C LYS A 587 18.38 -27.46 13.78
N VAL A 588 17.50 -26.55 13.42
CA VAL A 588 17.30 -26.15 12.00
C VAL A 588 18.59 -25.54 11.43
N VAL A 589 19.28 -24.69 12.20
CA VAL A 589 20.54 -24.06 11.78
C VAL A 589 21.64 -25.13 11.63
N GLU A 590 21.76 -26.07 12.59
CA GLU A 590 22.71 -27.20 12.52
C GLU A 590 22.48 -28.10 11.30
N GLN A 591 21.22 -28.50 11.06
CA GLN A 591 20.87 -29.31 9.89
C GLN A 591 21.12 -28.56 8.58
N ARG A 592 20.80 -27.28 8.56
CA ARG A 592 21.04 -26.44 7.38
C ARG A 592 22.52 -26.31 7.05
N LEU A 593 23.36 -26.19 8.07
CA LEU A 593 24.81 -26.19 7.89
C LEU A 593 25.29 -27.47 7.24
N ALA A 594 24.85 -28.65 7.74
CA ALA A 594 25.21 -29.96 7.16
C ALA A 594 24.77 -30.06 5.69
N MET A 595 23.56 -29.58 5.36
CA MET A 595 23.06 -29.52 3.98
C MET A 595 23.91 -28.59 3.10
N GLN A 596 24.18 -27.38 3.57
CA GLN A 596 24.88 -26.34 2.82
C GLN A 596 26.40 -26.60 2.70
N THR A 597 26.98 -27.49 3.53
CA THR A 597 28.35 -27.98 3.39
C THR A 597 28.45 -29.24 2.55
N GLY A 598 27.31 -29.84 2.17
CA GLY A 598 27.26 -31.02 1.32
C GLY A 598 27.40 -32.34 2.09
N GLU A 599 27.17 -32.34 3.41
CA GLU A 599 27.14 -33.54 4.24
C GLU A 599 25.77 -34.24 4.16
N GLU A 600 24.72 -33.49 3.94
CA GLU A 600 23.34 -33.98 3.72
C GLU A 600 22.75 -33.32 2.46
N PRO A 601 21.80 -34.00 1.77
CA PRO A 601 21.06 -33.38 0.64
C PRO A 601 20.29 -32.16 1.08
N LEU A 602 20.25 -31.13 0.20
CA LEU A 602 19.58 -29.86 0.45
C LEU A 602 18.05 -30.05 0.45
N ASN A 603 17.40 -29.39 1.39
CA ASN A 603 15.97 -29.10 1.32
C ASN A 603 15.73 -27.70 0.72
N TRP A 604 14.45 -27.36 0.51
CA TRP A 604 14.05 -26.08 -0.08
C TRP A 604 14.64 -24.86 0.66
N GLY A 605 14.47 -24.78 1.99
CA GLY A 605 14.94 -23.63 2.76
C GLY A 605 16.46 -23.46 2.76
N ALA A 606 17.21 -24.56 2.70
CA ALA A 606 18.67 -24.54 2.58
C ALA A 606 19.11 -23.98 1.21
N ALA A 607 18.47 -24.41 0.12
CA ALA A 607 18.77 -23.95 -1.23
C ALA A 607 18.32 -22.48 -1.45
N GLU A 608 17.14 -22.11 -0.97
CA GLU A 608 16.61 -20.73 -1.03
C GLU A 608 17.55 -19.75 -0.35
N THR A 609 18.04 -20.06 0.86
CA THR A 609 18.96 -19.16 1.57
C THR A 609 20.34 -19.07 0.92
N LEU A 610 20.83 -20.15 0.28
CA LEU A 610 22.06 -20.10 -0.54
C LEU A 610 21.88 -19.22 -1.79
N ALA A 611 20.70 -19.23 -2.41
CA ALA A 611 20.41 -18.33 -3.54
C ALA A 611 20.53 -16.87 -3.10
N TYR A 612 19.91 -16.49 -1.98
CA TYR A 612 20.00 -15.13 -1.46
C TYR A 612 21.44 -14.74 -1.09
N ALA A 613 22.15 -15.61 -0.38
CA ALA A 613 23.55 -15.36 0.01
C ALA A 613 24.45 -15.11 -1.23
N SER A 614 24.26 -15.93 -2.27
CA SER A 614 25.03 -15.78 -3.51
C SER A 614 24.68 -14.52 -4.30
N LEU A 615 23.40 -14.10 -4.33
CA LEU A 615 22.98 -12.86 -4.99
C LEU A 615 23.62 -11.63 -4.34
N VAL A 616 23.60 -11.57 -3.00
CA VAL A 616 24.11 -10.37 -2.31
C VAL A 616 25.64 -10.28 -2.28
N ASP A 617 26.36 -11.38 -2.26
CA ASP A 617 27.82 -11.39 -2.15
C ASP A 617 28.52 -11.64 -3.51
N ASN A 618 28.08 -12.65 -4.28
CA ASN A 618 28.75 -12.99 -5.51
C ASN A 618 28.39 -12.04 -6.67
N ASP A 619 27.13 -11.57 -6.71
CA ASP A 619 26.56 -10.84 -7.85
C ASP A 619 26.28 -9.36 -7.54
N ASP A 620 26.51 -8.93 -6.31
CA ASP A 620 26.22 -7.56 -5.81
C ASP A 620 24.78 -7.10 -6.11
N ILE A 621 23.83 -8.02 -5.94
CA ILE A 621 22.41 -7.80 -6.19
C ILE A 621 21.67 -7.71 -4.85
N MET A 622 21.00 -6.59 -4.60
CA MET A 622 20.18 -6.42 -3.42
C MET A 622 19.02 -7.42 -3.41
N VAL A 623 18.73 -7.99 -2.23
CA VAL A 623 17.55 -8.84 -2.00
C VAL A 623 16.64 -8.19 -0.96
N ARG A 624 15.38 -7.99 -1.31
CA ARG A 624 14.31 -7.52 -0.42
C ARG A 624 13.17 -8.51 -0.42
N ILE A 625 12.80 -9.01 0.77
CA ILE A 625 11.68 -9.96 0.95
C ILE A 625 10.68 -9.34 1.93
N THR A 626 9.42 -9.27 1.52
CA THR A 626 8.32 -8.82 2.38
C THR A 626 7.11 -9.73 2.26
N GLY A 627 6.25 -9.68 3.24
CA GLY A 627 5.03 -10.47 3.35
C GLY A 627 4.78 -10.88 4.81
N GLU A 628 3.66 -11.53 5.07
CA GLU A 628 3.32 -12.00 6.40
C GLU A 628 4.20 -13.18 6.81
N ASP A 629 4.77 -13.11 8.03
CA ASP A 629 5.62 -14.16 8.60
C ASP A 629 6.89 -14.54 7.79
N VAL A 630 7.32 -13.72 6.84
CA VAL A 630 8.44 -14.06 5.93
C VAL A 630 9.77 -14.22 6.64
N GLY A 631 10.01 -13.55 7.76
CA GLY A 631 11.24 -13.66 8.54
C GLY A 631 11.50 -15.09 9.01
N ARG A 632 10.46 -15.81 9.43
CA ARG A 632 10.47 -17.24 9.78
C ARG A 632 10.14 -18.12 8.56
N GLY A 633 9.30 -17.61 7.66
CA GLY A 633 8.49 -18.33 6.68
C GLY A 633 7.25 -18.92 7.32
N THR A 634 6.08 -18.82 6.68
CA THR A 634 4.79 -19.33 7.20
C THR A 634 4.89 -20.79 7.65
N PHE A 635 5.64 -21.61 6.92
CA PHE A 635 5.86 -23.03 7.21
C PHE A 635 7.15 -23.30 8.01
N SER A 636 7.72 -22.29 8.68
CA SER A 636 8.97 -22.40 9.45
C SER A 636 10.14 -22.96 8.63
N HIS A 637 10.22 -22.63 7.36
CA HIS A 637 11.23 -23.15 6.43
C HIS A 637 12.40 -22.19 6.21
N ARG A 638 12.20 -20.86 6.37
CA ARG A 638 13.21 -19.85 6.04
C ARG A 638 14.11 -19.52 7.23
N HIS A 639 13.57 -19.03 8.35
CA HIS A 639 14.34 -18.54 9.50
C HIS A 639 15.49 -17.60 9.10
N SER A 640 15.18 -16.58 8.28
CA SER A 640 16.12 -15.51 7.96
C SER A 640 16.30 -14.52 9.10
N GLU A 641 15.32 -14.41 10.01
CA GLU A 641 15.39 -13.69 11.26
C GLU A 641 15.54 -14.69 12.41
N LEU A 642 16.61 -14.56 13.19
CA LEU A 642 16.88 -15.37 14.38
C LEU A 642 16.73 -14.50 15.62
N TYR A 643 16.24 -15.06 16.72
CA TYR A 643 15.97 -14.34 17.97
C TYR A 643 16.75 -14.94 19.13
N ASN A 644 17.42 -14.06 19.89
CA ASN A 644 18.15 -14.42 21.11
C ASN A 644 17.15 -14.66 22.25
N ILE A 645 17.13 -15.85 22.83
CA ILE A 645 16.22 -16.17 23.95
C ILE A 645 16.55 -15.43 25.24
N ASN A 646 17.73 -14.81 25.37
CA ASN A 646 18.15 -14.11 26.58
C ASN A 646 17.56 -12.69 26.67
N ASP A 647 17.44 -11.99 25.54
CA ASP A 647 17.08 -10.56 25.50
C ASP A 647 16.08 -10.19 24.37
N GLY A 648 15.72 -11.16 23.50
CA GLY A 648 14.82 -10.94 22.36
C GLY A 648 15.46 -10.20 21.18
N SER A 649 16.76 -9.93 21.21
CA SER A 649 17.44 -9.29 20.08
C SER A 649 17.37 -10.13 18.81
N MET A 650 17.21 -9.46 17.67
CA MET A 650 17.09 -10.08 16.34
C MET A 650 18.43 -10.04 15.61
N TYR A 651 18.79 -11.15 14.96
CA TYR A 651 19.95 -11.27 14.09
C TYR A 651 19.55 -11.84 12.74
N VAL A 652 20.07 -11.27 11.67
CA VAL A 652 19.80 -11.67 10.28
C VAL A 652 21.12 -12.17 9.66
N PRO A 653 21.39 -13.49 9.63
CA PRO A 653 22.65 -14.01 9.12
C PRO A 653 22.97 -13.61 7.67
N LEU A 654 21.96 -13.55 6.81
CA LEU A 654 22.08 -13.16 5.41
C LEU A 654 22.52 -11.68 5.21
N ALA A 655 22.41 -10.86 6.24
CA ALA A 655 22.94 -9.48 6.21
C ALA A 655 24.45 -9.41 6.57
N HIS A 656 25.10 -10.56 6.90
CA HIS A 656 26.45 -10.66 7.40
C HIS A 656 27.25 -11.78 6.71
N VAL A 657 26.95 -12.07 5.46
CA VAL A 657 27.67 -13.10 4.67
C VAL A 657 29.07 -12.62 4.31
N SER A 658 29.24 -11.34 4.02
CA SER A 658 30.54 -10.68 3.83
C SER A 658 30.46 -9.20 4.20
N ASP A 659 31.63 -8.55 4.36
CA ASP A 659 31.72 -7.13 4.71
C ASP A 659 31.41 -6.18 3.53
N THR A 660 31.39 -6.71 2.31
CA THR A 660 31.23 -5.92 1.06
C THR A 660 29.96 -6.26 0.28
N GLN A 661 29.13 -7.12 0.84
CA GLN A 661 27.93 -7.59 0.15
C GLN A 661 26.89 -6.47 -0.11
N ALA A 662 26.06 -6.68 -1.13
CA ALA A 662 24.82 -5.91 -1.30
C ALA A 662 23.84 -6.14 -0.14
N ARG A 663 22.87 -5.26 -0.01
CA ARG A 663 21.90 -5.31 1.10
C ARG A 663 20.98 -6.52 0.99
N PHE A 664 20.88 -7.29 2.07
CA PHE A 664 19.79 -8.24 2.32
C PHE A 664 18.78 -7.62 3.31
N ALA A 665 17.52 -7.64 2.98
CA ALA A 665 16.46 -7.13 3.83
C ALA A 665 15.26 -8.09 3.85
N THR A 666 14.81 -8.45 5.04
CA THR A 666 13.61 -9.24 5.28
C THR A 666 12.69 -8.49 6.24
N TYR A 667 11.39 -8.43 5.94
CA TYR A 667 10.43 -7.70 6.75
C TYR A 667 9.08 -8.41 6.77
N ASN A 668 8.63 -8.76 7.96
CA ASN A 668 7.23 -9.14 8.13
C ASN A 668 6.35 -7.92 7.84
N SER A 669 5.40 -8.07 6.95
CA SER A 669 4.43 -7.03 6.61
C SER A 669 3.33 -6.92 7.67
N LEU A 670 2.58 -5.81 7.61
CA LEU A 670 1.25 -5.78 8.22
C LEU A 670 0.31 -6.73 7.46
N LEU A 671 -0.84 -7.03 8.06
CA LEU A 671 -1.88 -7.89 7.47
C LEU A 671 -2.61 -7.12 6.35
N SER A 672 -2.03 -7.11 5.18
CA SER A 672 -2.55 -6.50 3.95
C SER A 672 -1.85 -7.14 2.76
N GLU A 673 -2.59 -7.55 1.76
CA GLU A 673 -2.07 -8.02 0.48
C GLU A 673 -2.05 -6.89 -0.55
N GLU A 674 -3.10 -6.07 -0.62
CA GLU A 674 -3.29 -5.07 -1.68
C GLU A 674 -2.24 -3.97 -1.61
N ALA A 675 -2.15 -3.24 -0.50
CA ALA A 675 -1.19 -2.15 -0.38
C ALA A 675 0.26 -2.66 -0.34
N VAL A 676 0.52 -3.81 0.29
CA VAL A 676 1.86 -4.38 0.38
C VAL A 676 2.37 -4.81 -0.99
N LEU A 677 1.57 -5.54 -1.78
CA LEU A 677 1.95 -5.94 -3.13
C LEU A 677 2.13 -4.73 -4.06
N ALA A 678 1.25 -3.73 -3.95
CA ALA A 678 1.37 -2.48 -4.70
C ALA A 678 2.67 -1.72 -4.37
N PHE A 679 3.04 -1.67 -3.10
CA PHE A 679 4.30 -1.07 -2.66
C PHE A 679 5.50 -1.81 -3.26
N GLU A 680 5.54 -3.14 -3.18
CA GLU A 680 6.66 -3.93 -3.70
C GLU A 680 6.74 -3.85 -5.24
N TYR A 681 5.63 -3.72 -5.95
CA TYR A 681 5.62 -3.39 -7.37
C TYR A 681 6.28 -2.02 -7.64
N GLY A 682 5.88 -0.98 -6.90
CA GLY A 682 6.46 0.35 -7.01
C GLY A 682 7.97 0.36 -6.71
N TYR A 683 8.38 -0.41 -5.71
CA TYR A 683 9.79 -0.62 -5.36
C TYR A 683 10.56 -1.29 -6.50
N ALA A 684 10.03 -2.41 -7.03
CA ALA A 684 10.66 -3.20 -8.08
C ALA A 684 10.79 -2.46 -9.42
N THR A 685 9.84 -1.59 -9.76
CA THR A 685 9.91 -0.75 -10.98
C THR A 685 10.93 0.39 -10.87
N THR A 686 11.49 0.63 -9.69
CA THR A 686 12.42 1.74 -9.44
C THR A 686 13.87 1.28 -9.30
N VAL A 687 14.11 0.04 -8.88
CA VAL A 687 15.46 -0.51 -8.65
C VAL A 687 15.69 -1.73 -9.54
N PRO A 688 16.41 -1.60 -10.66
CA PRO A 688 16.70 -2.73 -11.55
C PRO A 688 17.71 -3.73 -10.97
N ASN A 689 18.65 -3.28 -10.12
CA ASN A 689 19.67 -4.13 -9.49
C ASN A 689 19.23 -4.70 -8.15
N ALA A 690 18.02 -5.29 -8.13
CA ALA A 690 17.46 -5.91 -6.96
C ALA A 690 16.55 -7.08 -7.31
N VAL A 691 16.52 -8.10 -6.44
CA VAL A 691 15.47 -9.11 -6.39
C VAL A 691 14.49 -8.71 -5.29
N VAL A 692 13.35 -8.19 -5.71
CA VAL A 692 12.25 -7.77 -4.83
C VAL A 692 11.24 -8.89 -4.79
N ILE A 693 10.93 -9.38 -3.58
CA ILE A 693 10.08 -10.55 -3.37
C ILE A 693 8.93 -10.18 -2.43
N TRP A 694 7.72 -10.47 -2.87
CA TRP A 694 6.55 -10.54 -2.01
C TRP A 694 6.11 -11.99 -1.87
N GLU A 695 5.98 -12.47 -0.62
CA GLU A 695 5.46 -13.80 -0.31
C GLU A 695 4.08 -13.68 0.35
N ALA A 696 3.07 -14.29 -0.26
CA ALA A 696 1.78 -14.46 0.38
C ALA A 696 1.87 -15.47 1.53
N GLN A 697 1.11 -15.31 2.61
CA GLN A 697 1.08 -16.29 3.70
C GLN A 697 0.59 -17.65 3.19
N PHE A 698 -0.51 -17.65 2.43
CA PHE A 698 -0.94 -18.70 1.51
C PHE A 698 -1.24 -18.04 0.16
N GLY A 699 -0.94 -18.72 -0.92
CA GLY A 699 -1.22 -18.20 -2.25
C GLY A 699 -2.71 -17.90 -2.50
N ASP A 700 -3.58 -18.55 -1.75
CA ASP A 700 -5.03 -18.30 -1.77
C ASP A 700 -5.39 -16.83 -1.52
N PHE A 701 -4.61 -16.13 -0.68
CA PHE A 701 -4.89 -14.73 -0.32
C PHE A 701 -4.48 -13.71 -1.37
N VAL A 702 -3.76 -14.14 -2.41
CA VAL A 702 -3.34 -13.26 -3.52
C VAL A 702 -4.51 -12.55 -4.20
N ASN A 703 -5.71 -13.09 -4.12
CA ASN A 703 -6.91 -12.48 -4.70
C ASN A 703 -7.34 -11.19 -3.98
N GLY A 704 -6.88 -10.95 -2.75
CA GLY A 704 -7.02 -9.67 -2.06
C GLY A 704 -6.28 -8.52 -2.76
N ALA A 705 -5.25 -8.84 -3.55
CA ALA A 705 -4.46 -7.88 -4.32
C ALA A 705 -4.70 -7.97 -5.84
N GLN A 706 -5.82 -8.50 -6.30
CA GLN A 706 -6.07 -8.76 -7.72
C GLN A 706 -5.97 -7.49 -8.58
N VAL A 707 -6.38 -6.34 -8.07
CA VAL A 707 -6.28 -5.06 -8.80
C VAL A 707 -4.82 -4.69 -9.12
N VAL A 708 -3.89 -5.00 -8.23
CA VAL A 708 -2.44 -4.77 -8.45
C VAL A 708 -1.93 -5.69 -9.55
N ILE A 709 -2.35 -6.96 -9.52
CA ILE A 709 -1.96 -7.95 -10.53
C ILE A 709 -2.46 -7.52 -11.91
N ASP A 710 -3.75 -7.19 -12.04
CA ASP A 710 -4.36 -6.87 -13.33
C ASP A 710 -3.89 -5.52 -13.90
N GLN A 711 -3.82 -4.49 -13.04
CA GLN A 711 -3.58 -3.12 -13.50
C GLN A 711 -2.11 -2.76 -13.62
N PHE A 712 -1.22 -3.41 -12.86
CA PHE A 712 0.20 -3.07 -12.82
C PHE A 712 1.10 -4.24 -13.24
N ILE A 713 1.05 -5.38 -12.54
CA ILE A 713 2.01 -6.47 -12.75
C ILE A 713 1.86 -7.09 -14.14
N ALA A 714 0.63 -7.43 -14.54
CA ALA A 714 0.37 -8.09 -15.82
C ALA A 714 0.41 -7.14 -17.01
N SER A 715 -0.01 -5.88 -16.84
CA SER A 715 -0.28 -4.96 -17.94
C SER A 715 0.56 -3.68 -17.96
N GLY A 716 1.37 -3.43 -16.94
CA GLY A 716 2.15 -2.19 -16.83
C GLY A 716 3.18 -2.01 -17.94
N GLU A 717 3.78 -3.09 -18.43
CA GLU A 717 4.72 -3.01 -19.54
C GLU A 717 4.04 -2.68 -20.87
N THR A 718 2.95 -3.37 -21.21
CA THR A 718 2.24 -3.15 -22.48
C THR A 718 1.54 -1.78 -22.52
N LYS A 719 1.04 -1.28 -21.38
CA LYS A 719 0.37 0.04 -21.30
C LYS A 719 1.35 1.20 -21.22
N TRP A 720 2.40 1.05 -20.41
CA TRP A 720 3.25 2.16 -19.98
C TRP A 720 4.74 1.94 -20.24
N GLN A 721 5.10 0.83 -20.83
CA GLN A 721 6.51 0.41 -21.04
C GLN A 721 7.29 0.32 -19.71
N ARG A 722 6.59 0.00 -18.62
CA ARG A 722 7.18 -0.16 -17.29
C ARG A 722 7.52 -1.61 -17.02
N VAL A 723 8.80 -1.94 -17.12
CA VAL A 723 9.32 -3.25 -16.78
C VAL A 723 9.42 -3.42 -15.26
N CYS A 724 9.21 -4.62 -14.77
CA CYS A 724 9.17 -4.93 -13.34
C CYS A 724 9.83 -6.29 -13.07
N GLY A 725 10.80 -6.33 -12.15
CA GLY A 725 11.49 -7.55 -11.73
C GLY A 725 10.89 -8.20 -10.47
N LEU A 726 9.65 -7.89 -10.10
CA LEU A 726 9.00 -8.42 -8.90
C LEU A 726 8.89 -9.96 -8.94
N THR A 727 9.22 -10.60 -7.84
CA THR A 727 8.98 -12.03 -7.62
C THR A 727 7.83 -12.21 -6.63
N MET A 728 6.87 -13.06 -6.97
CA MET A 728 5.78 -13.46 -6.09
C MET A 728 5.95 -14.91 -5.69
N LEU A 729 6.12 -15.18 -4.38
CA LEU A 729 6.13 -16.53 -3.83
C LEU A 729 4.74 -16.86 -3.29
N LEU A 730 4.07 -17.81 -3.93
CA LEU A 730 2.67 -18.12 -3.67
C LEU A 730 2.53 -19.58 -3.23
N PRO A 731 2.44 -19.88 -1.91
CA PRO A 731 2.24 -21.23 -1.43
C PRO A 731 1.00 -21.88 -2.04
N HIS A 732 1.22 -22.98 -2.79
CA HIS A 732 0.22 -23.67 -3.60
C HIS A 732 0.39 -25.19 -3.45
N GLY A 733 -0.70 -25.91 -3.31
CA GLY A 733 -0.71 -27.40 -3.22
C GLY A 733 -1.94 -27.91 -2.48
N PHE A 734 -2.43 -29.05 -2.93
CA PHE A 734 -3.67 -29.66 -2.42
C PHE A 734 -3.32 -30.73 -1.38
N GLU A 735 -3.43 -30.37 -0.09
CA GLU A 735 -2.98 -31.18 1.05
C GLU A 735 -4.09 -31.43 2.09
N GLY A 736 -5.35 -31.31 1.67
CA GLY A 736 -6.50 -31.55 2.57
C GLY A 736 -6.77 -30.44 3.57
N GLN A 737 -6.23 -29.24 3.34
CA GLN A 737 -6.38 -28.07 4.21
C GLN A 737 -7.60 -27.19 3.89
N GLY A 738 -8.47 -27.66 3.00
CA GLY A 738 -9.71 -26.94 2.65
C GLY A 738 -9.53 -25.92 1.50
N PRO A 739 -10.61 -25.19 1.17
CA PRO A 739 -10.68 -24.37 -0.04
C PRO A 739 -9.83 -23.09 -0.01
N GLU A 740 -9.40 -22.64 1.17
CA GLU A 740 -8.69 -21.35 1.32
C GLU A 740 -7.21 -21.51 1.68
N HIS A 741 -6.68 -22.74 1.61
CA HIS A 741 -5.29 -23.06 1.92
C HIS A 741 -4.71 -24.05 0.90
N SER A 742 -5.14 -23.98 -0.37
CA SER A 742 -4.77 -24.94 -1.40
C SER A 742 -4.32 -24.27 -2.70
N SER A 743 -4.99 -23.24 -3.20
CA SER A 743 -4.77 -22.71 -4.54
C SER A 743 -4.38 -21.25 -4.57
N ALA A 744 -3.21 -20.95 -5.14
CA ALA A 744 -2.80 -19.61 -5.51
C ALA A 744 -3.50 -19.09 -6.80
N ARG A 745 -4.52 -19.78 -7.28
CA ARG A 745 -5.26 -19.39 -8.49
C ARG A 745 -4.36 -19.35 -9.74
N LEU A 746 -3.59 -20.39 -9.95
CA LEU A 746 -2.68 -20.55 -11.07
C LEU A 746 -3.32 -20.19 -12.43
N GLU A 747 -4.57 -20.63 -12.66
CA GLU A 747 -5.35 -20.37 -13.86
C GLU A 747 -5.54 -18.87 -14.16
N ARG A 748 -5.62 -18.03 -13.15
CA ARG A 748 -5.80 -16.57 -13.31
C ARG A 748 -4.52 -15.91 -13.82
N PHE A 749 -3.37 -16.33 -13.31
CA PHE A 749 -2.08 -15.85 -13.80
C PHE A 749 -1.85 -16.29 -15.25
N LEU A 750 -2.11 -17.56 -15.57
CA LEU A 750 -1.97 -18.08 -16.93
C LEU A 750 -2.90 -17.36 -17.91
N GLN A 751 -4.12 -17.01 -17.50
CA GLN A 751 -5.04 -16.23 -18.33
C GLN A 751 -4.50 -14.82 -18.66
N LEU A 752 -3.73 -14.22 -17.76
CA LEU A 752 -3.12 -12.88 -17.92
C LEU A 752 -1.83 -12.91 -18.73
N CYS A 753 -1.31 -14.10 -19.04
CA CYS A 753 -0.06 -14.26 -19.77
C CYS A 753 -0.22 -13.96 -21.26
N ALA A 754 0.52 -13.00 -21.76
CA ALA A 754 0.65 -12.65 -23.18
C ALA A 754 1.91 -11.79 -23.39
N GLU A 755 2.46 -11.80 -24.62
CA GLU A 755 3.56 -10.89 -25.00
C GLU A 755 4.82 -11.02 -24.12
N ASP A 756 5.08 -12.18 -23.56
CA ASP A 756 6.16 -12.44 -22.60
C ASP A 756 6.16 -11.48 -21.38
N ASN A 757 4.96 -11.11 -20.92
CA ASN A 757 4.77 -10.13 -19.86
C ASN A 757 5.21 -10.60 -18.47
N MET A 758 5.25 -11.90 -18.20
CA MET A 758 5.66 -12.48 -16.92
C MET A 758 6.22 -13.89 -17.10
N GLN A 759 6.67 -14.51 -16.03
CA GLN A 759 7.07 -15.92 -15.97
C GLN A 759 6.21 -16.62 -14.90
N VAL A 760 5.67 -17.79 -15.21
CA VAL A 760 4.91 -18.63 -14.26
C VAL A 760 5.58 -19.97 -14.12
N ILE A 761 6.05 -20.29 -12.91
CA ILE A 761 6.82 -21.50 -12.62
C ILE A 761 6.24 -22.30 -11.46
N THR A 762 6.46 -23.63 -11.48
CA THR A 762 6.07 -24.58 -10.43
C THR A 762 7.28 -25.43 -10.01
N PRO A 763 8.29 -24.85 -9.32
CA PRO A 763 9.52 -25.56 -9.00
C PRO A 763 9.27 -26.74 -8.09
N THR A 764 9.87 -27.91 -8.41
CA THR A 764 9.64 -29.13 -7.64
C THR A 764 10.85 -29.63 -6.86
N THR A 765 12.04 -29.02 -7.04
CA THR A 765 13.26 -29.39 -6.29
C THR A 765 13.94 -28.17 -5.69
N PRO A 766 14.78 -28.35 -4.65
CA PRO A 766 15.62 -27.29 -4.08
C PRO A 766 16.53 -26.62 -5.11
N ALA A 767 17.14 -27.36 -6.04
CA ALA A 767 17.97 -26.78 -7.10
C ALA A 767 17.17 -25.87 -8.02
N GLN A 768 15.93 -26.23 -8.34
CA GLN A 768 15.06 -25.42 -9.21
C GLN A 768 14.74 -24.06 -8.59
N ILE A 769 14.38 -23.98 -7.32
CA ILE A 769 14.14 -22.66 -6.69
C ILE A 769 15.43 -21.85 -6.55
N PHE A 770 16.58 -22.48 -6.25
CA PHE A 770 17.86 -21.80 -6.21
C PHE A 770 18.16 -21.13 -7.55
N HIS A 771 18.08 -21.88 -8.64
CA HIS A 771 18.37 -21.37 -9.98
C HIS A 771 17.29 -20.39 -10.49
N ALA A 772 16.02 -20.54 -10.11
CA ALA A 772 14.95 -19.61 -10.48
C ALA A 772 15.19 -18.23 -9.86
N LEU A 773 15.52 -18.16 -8.56
CA LEU A 773 15.81 -16.90 -7.86
C LEU A 773 17.07 -16.22 -8.40
N ARG A 774 18.13 -17.00 -8.63
CA ARG A 774 19.35 -16.46 -9.24
C ARG A 774 19.10 -15.99 -10.66
N ARG A 775 18.38 -16.77 -11.48
CA ARG A 775 17.98 -16.39 -12.83
C ARG A 775 17.25 -15.04 -12.85
N GLN A 776 16.37 -14.80 -11.89
CA GLN A 776 15.63 -13.52 -11.76
C GLN A 776 16.55 -12.32 -11.45
N GLY A 777 17.62 -12.54 -10.69
CA GLY A 777 18.59 -11.49 -10.33
C GLY A 777 19.64 -11.24 -11.42
N VAL A 778 20.33 -12.32 -11.85
CA VAL A 778 21.55 -12.20 -12.69
C VAL A 778 21.26 -11.90 -14.16
N ARG A 779 20.10 -12.34 -14.69
CA ARG A 779 19.73 -12.01 -16.07
C ARG A 779 19.46 -10.51 -16.22
N PRO A 780 19.88 -9.88 -17.33
CA PRO A 780 19.52 -8.49 -17.62
C PRO A 780 18.09 -8.36 -18.16
N ILE A 781 17.14 -9.06 -17.55
CA ILE A 781 15.73 -9.07 -17.92
C ILE A 781 14.92 -8.79 -16.66
N ARG A 782 14.00 -7.84 -16.74
CA ARG A 782 13.12 -7.49 -15.62
C ARG A 782 11.67 -7.74 -16.00
N LYS A 783 11.22 -8.98 -15.73
CA LYS A 783 9.83 -9.43 -15.90
C LYS A 783 9.35 -10.02 -14.57
N PRO A 784 8.08 -9.88 -14.20
CA PRO A 784 7.52 -10.53 -13.03
C PRO A 784 7.73 -12.05 -13.04
N LEU A 785 8.13 -12.60 -11.88
CA LEU A 785 8.27 -14.03 -11.68
C LEU A 785 7.22 -14.51 -10.68
N ILE A 786 6.30 -15.35 -11.14
CA ILE A 786 5.25 -15.96 -10.33
C ILE A 786 5.63 -17.38 -10.00
N VAL A 787 5.87 -17.66 -8.72
CA VAL A 787 6.31 -18.94 -8.22
C VAL A 787 5.19 -19.61 -7.45
N MET A 788 4.66 -20.72 -7.98
CA MET A 788 3.79 -21.61 -7.23
C MET A 788 4.64 -22.42 -6.25
N SER A 789 4.94 -21.82 -5.09
CA SER A 789 5.83 -22.42 -4.09
C SER A 789 5.13 -23.56 -3.35
N PRO A 790 5.84 -24.67 -3.07
CA PRO A 790 5.22 -25.81 -2.41
C PRO A 790 5.07 -25.60 -0.90
N LYS A 791 4.24 -26.46 -0.29
CA LYS A 791 4.09 -26.54 1.17
C LYS A 791 4.75 -27.81 1.72
N SER A 792 4.22 -28.99 1.41
CA SER A 792 4.80 -30.27 1.92
C SER A 792 6.16 -30.60 1.31
N LEU A 793 6.42 -30.20 0.05
CA LEU A 793 7.73 -30.43 -0.58
C LEU A 793 8.88 -29.68 0.10
N LEU A 794 8.60 -28.65 0.89
CA LEU A 794 9.63 -27.97 1.69
C LEU A 794 10.47 -28.92 2.55
N ARG A 795 9.91 -30.09 2.93
CA ARG A 795 10.55 -31.12 3.76
C ARG A 795 10.33 -32.55 3.26
N HIS A 796 9.89 -32.72 2.02
CA HIS A 796 9.62 -34.03 1.48
C HIS A 796 10.92 -34.79 1.23
N LYS A 797 10.99 -36.07 1.67
CA LYS A 797 12.21 -36.87 1.60
C LYS A 797 12.77 -37.10 0.20
N LEU A 798 11.93 -37.08 -0.84
CA LEU A 798 12.34 -37.22 -2.24
C LEU A 798 12.56 -35.87 -2.94
N ALA A 799 12.07 -34.76 -2.36
CA ALA A 799 12.26 -33.42 -2.93
C ALA A 799 13.54 -32.80 -2.32
N THR A 800 14.68 -33.37 -2.66
CA THR A 800 16.01 -32.95 -2.24
C THR A 800 16.91 -32.73 -3.43
N SER A 801 18.01 -32.00 -3.25
CA SER A 801 19.03 -31.78 -4.27
C SER A 801 20.42 -31.90 -3.68
N GLU A 802 21.37 -32.35 -4.48
CA GLU A 802 22.79 -32.35 -4.09
C GLU A 802 23.38 -30.94 -4.28
N LEU A 803 24.35 -30.56 -3.42
CA LEU A 803 25.02 -29.26 -3.53
C LEU A 803 25.66 -29.03 -4.91
N ASN A 804 26.08 -30.09 -5.56
CA ASN A 804 26.65 -30.08 -6.90
C ASN A 804 25.63 -29.63 -7.97
N GLU A 805 24.34 -29.87 -7.75
CA GLU A 805 23.29 -29.36 -8.69
C GLU A 805 23.19 -27.84 -8.66
N LEU A 806 23.47 -27.20 -7.51
CA LEU A 806 23.51 -25.74 -7.39
C LEU A 806 24.79 -25.17 -8.03
N ALA A 807 25.90 -25.94 -7.91
CA ALA A 807 27.19 -25.47 -8.41
C ALA A 807 27.37 -25.62 -9.92
N ASN A 808 26.70 -26.57 -10.55
CA ASN A 808 26.90 -26.92 -11.96
C ASN A 808 25.59 -27.01 -12.77
N GLY A 809 24.45 -26.76 -12.14
CA GLY A 809 23.15 -26.79 -12.78
C GLY A 809 22.67 -25.42 -13.28
N LYS A 810 21.47 -25.39 -13.77
CA LYS A 810 20.69 -24.21 -14.14
C LYS A 810 19.20 -24.46 -13.91
N PHE A 811 18.38 -23.44 -14.08
CA PHE A 811 16.92 -23.63 -14.07
C PHE A 811 16.49 -24.41 -15.31
N GLU A 812 15.95 -25.60 -15.11
CA GLU A 812 15.41 -26.44 -16.19
C GLU A 812 13.91 -26.20 -16.32
N THR A 813 13.47 -25.76 -17.48
CA THR A 813 12.05 -25.46 -17.75
C THR A 813 11.19 -26.72 -17.83
N VAL A 814 11.83 -27.86 -18.17
CA VAL A 814 11.27 -29.22 -18.17
C VAL A 814 12.27 -30.16 -17.52
N LEU A 815 11.85 -30.89 -16.51
CA LEU A 815 12.64 -31.93 -15.87
C LEU A 815 12.25 -33.30 -16.43
N PRO A 816 13.21 -34.06 -17.00
CA PRO A 816 12.96 -35.34 -17.62
C PRO A 816 12.60 -36.42 -16.59
N GLU A 817 12.28 -37.58 -17.10
CA GLU A 817 12.15 -38.81 -16.29
C GLU A 817 13.44 -39.06 -15.50
N ILE A 818 13.29 -39.26 -14.18
CA ILE A 818 14.43 -39.41 -13.24
C ILE A 818 14.95 -40.84 -13.12
N ASP A 819 14.05 -41.85 -13.27
CA ASP A 819 14.41 -43.23 -13.17
C ASP A 819 15.01 -43.76 -14.49
N LYS A 820 15.99 -44.68 -14.38
CA LYS A 820 16.58 -45.34 -15.55
C LYS A 820 15.58 -46.33 -16.10
N GLN A 821 14.76 -45.88 -17.06
CA GLN A 821 13.79 -46.71 -17.78
C GLN A 821 14.29 -47.05 -19.18
N ASP A 822 13.83 -48.19 -19.71
CA ASP A 822 14.00 -48.54 -21.12
C ASP A 822 12.96 -47.73 -21.95
N ALA A 823 13.42 -46.67 -22.62
CA ALA A 823 12.55 -45.77 -23.39
C ALA A 823 11.70 -46.53 -24.44
N SER A 824 12.16 -47.71 -24.93
CA SER A 824 11.41 -48.50 -25.87
C SER A 824 10.20 -49.21 -25.25
N LYS A 825 10.13 -49.35 -23.93
CA LYS A 825 9.01 -49.93 -23.19
C LYS A 825 7.94 -48.94 -22.84
N VAL A 826 8.28 -47.64 -22.83
CA VAL A 826 7.37 -46.57 -22.43
C VAL A 826 6.25 -46.41 -23.48
N THR A 827 5.03 -46.59 -23.01
CA THR A 827 3.81 -46.44 -23.83
C THR A 827 2.91 -45.33 -23.39
N ARG A 828 3.12 -44.79 -22.15
CA ARG A 828 2.36 -43.68 -21.54
C ARG A 828 3.31 -42.65 -21.00
N LEU A 829 3.14 -41.40 -21.38
CA LEU A 829 3.85 -40.22 -20.86
C LEU A 829 2.90 -39.36 -20.03
N VAL A 830 3.22 -39.21 -18.76
CA VAL A 830 2.51 -38.32 -17.85
C VAL A 830 3.26 -37.01 -17.79
N LEU A 831 2.60 -35.92 -18.15
CA LEU A 831 3.07 -34.54 -17.98
C LEU A 831 2.37 -33.96 -16.76
N CYS A 832 3.12 -33.34 -15.85
CA CYS A 832 2.57 -32.73 -14.64
C CYS A 832 3.42 -31.56 -14.15
N GLY A 833 2.90 -30.78 -13.19
CA GLY A 833 3.63 -29.74 -12.44
C GLY A 833 3.36 -29.85 -10.95
N GLY A 834 4.31 -29.39 -10.12
CA GLY A 834 4.13 -29.32 -8.68
C GLY A 834 4.16 -30.67 -7.95
N LYS A 835 3.54 -30.72 -6.77
CA LYS A 835 3.62 -31.82 -5.79
C LYS A 835 3.13 -33.18 -6.31
N VAL A 836 2.13 -33.20 -7.20
CA VAL A 836 1.53 -34.43 -7.72
C VAL A 836 2.57 -35.36 -8.36
N TYR A 837 3.67 -34.79 -8.84
CA TYR A 837 4.79 -35.57 -9.35
C TYR A 837 5.28 -36.64 -8.37
N TYR A 838 5.47 -36.28 -7.11
CA TYR A 838 5.99 -37.20 -6.11
C TYR A 838 4.99 -38.28 -5.73
N ASP A 839 3.71 -37.95 -5.68
CA ASP A 839 2.66 -38.94 -5.44
C ASP A 839 2.60 -39.99 -6.58
N LEU A 840 2.70 -39.53 -7.83
CA LEU A 840 2.77 -40.40 -9.02
C LEU A 840 4.06 -41.25 -9.01
N LEU A 841 5.20 -40.64 -8.70
CA LEU A 841 6.51 -41.31 -8.67
C LEU A 841 6.56 -42.44 -7.62
N GLU A 842 6.10 -42.17 -6.40
CA GLU A 842 6.08 -43.17 -5.32
C GLU A 842 5.20 -44.36 -5.70
N GLN A 843 4.01 -44.15 -6.22
CA GLN A 843 3.10 -45.22 -6.64
C GLN A 843 3.64 -45.99 -7.86
N ARG A 844 4.18 -45.28 -8.87
CA ARG A 844 4.80 -45.92 -10.02
C ARG A 844 5.94 -46.88 -9.60
N ARG A 845 6.83 -46.42 -8.69
CA ARG A 845 7.92 -47.20 -8.18
C ARG A 845 7.44 -48.43 -7.37
N ALA A 846 6.44 -48.22 -6.51
CA ALA A 846 5.88 -49.28 -5.67
C ALA A 846 5.22 -50.39 -6.50
N LEU A 847 4.63 -50.05 -7.64
CA LEU A 847 3.96 -50.99 -8.53
C LEU A 847 4.83 -51.50 -9.68
N GLY A 848 6.04 -51.00 -9.86
CA GLY A 848 6.97 -51.42 -10.93
C GLY A 848 6.45 -51.13 -12.34
N LEU A 849 5.80 -49.97 -12.60
CA LEU A 849 5.21 -49.62 -13.87
C LEU A 849 6.25 -49.11 -14.86
N ASP A 850 7.05 -49.96 -15.45
CA ASP A 850 8.15 -49.64 -16.38
C ASP A 850 7.67 -49.05 -17.71
N HIS A 851 6.37 -49.09 -18.01
CA HIS A 851 5.77 -48.56 -19.23
C HIS A 851 5.24 -47.12 -19.12
N VAL A 852 5.37 -46.48 -17.93
CA VAL A 852 4.91 -45.13 -17.64
C VAL A 852 6.13 -44.23 -17.33
N ALA A 853 6.35 -43.20 -18.14
CA ALA A 853 7.31 -42.14 -17.84
C ALA A 853 6.58 -40.91 -17.28
N ILE A 854 7.23 -40.20 -16.37
CA ILE A 854 6.69 -38.96 -15.73
C ILE A 854 7.66 -37.82 -15.96
N VAL A 855 7.20 -36.77 -16.65
CA VAL A 855 7.98 -35.56 -16.96
C VAL A 855 7.32 -34.35 -16.31
N ARG A 856 8.15 -33.49 -15.69
CA ARG A 856 7.70 -32.29 -15.01
C ARG A 856 7.87 -31.06 -15.88
N ILE A 857 6.81 -30.26 -16.00
CA ILE A 857 6.88 -28.93 -16.60
C ILE A 857 7.04 -27.92 -15.45
N GLU A 858 8.27 -27.44 -15.27
CA GLU A 858 8.64 -26.50 -14.19
C GLU A 858 8.29 -25.05 -14.57
N GLN A 859 8.25 -24.73 -15.86
CA GLN A 859 7.83 -23.41 -16.35
C GLN A 859 6.59 -23.57 -17.25
N LEU A 860 5.47 -22.99 -16.80
CA LEU A 860 4.20 -23.04 -17.51
C LEU A 860 4.05 -21.87 -18.50
N TYR A 861 4.69 -20.73 -18.22
CA TYR A 861 4.74 -19.59 -19.14
C TYR A 861 6.09 -18.85 -19.05
N PRO A 862 6.72 -18.50 -20.20
CA PRO A 862 6.43 -19.01 -21.55
C PRO A 862 6.61 -20.54 -21.61
N LEU A 863 5.74 -21.22 -22.37
CA LEU A 863 5.79 -22.67 -22.49
C LEU A 863 7.06 -23.10 -23.24
N PRO A 864 7.88 -24.04 -22.72
CA PRO A 864 9.12 -24.49 -23.34
C PRO A 864 8.86 -25.56 -24.40
N GLU A 865 8.23 -25.19 -25.51
CA GLU A 865 7.74 -26.11 -26.54
C GLU A 865 8.82 -27.02 -27.13
N ALA A 866 9.99 -26.50 -27.48
CA ALA A 866 11.10 -27.25 -28.02
C ALA A 866 11.55 -28.37 -27.05
N ARG A 867 11.66 -28.05 -25.74
CA ARG A 867 12.03 -29.01 -24.71
C ARG A 867 10.98 -30.12 -24.52
N LEU A 868 9.70 -29.78 -24.66
CA LEU A 868 8.60 -30.76 -24.61
C LEU A 868 8.64 -31.69 -25.80
N VAL A 869 8.92 -31.20 -26.99
CA VAL A 869 9.10 -32.03 -28.20
C VAL A 869 10.27 -32.99 -28.02
N ASP A 870 11.44 -32.48 -27.55
CA ASP A 870 12.61 -33.31 -27.26
C ASP A 870 12.29 -34.45 -26.26
N GLU A 871 11.47 -34.17 -25.25
CA GLU A 871 11.08 -35.19 -24.26
C GLU A 871 10.13 -36.23 -24.86
N ILE A 872 9.19 -35.86 -25.72
CA ILE A 872 8.27 -36.76 -26.40
C ILE A 872 9.05 -37.68 -27.36
N GLU A 873 10.04 -37.15 -28.08
CA GLU A 873 10.83 -37.93 -29.08
C GLU A 873 11.68 -39.03 -28.48
N LYS A 874 12.00 -38.98 -27.16
CA LYS A 874 12.75 -40.04 -26.46
C LYS A 874 12.02 -41.39 -26.48
N TYR A 875 10.69 -41.42 -26.62
CA TYR A 875 9.87 -42.62 -26.44
C TYR A 875 9.27 -43.12 -27.76
N SER A 876 9.98 -43.99 -28.42
CA SER A 876 9.62 -44.47 -29.78
C SER A 876 8.29 -45.26 -29.84
N ASN A 877 7.84 -45.85 -28.74
CA ASN A 877 6.63 -46.67 -28.63
C ASN A 877 5.49 -45.98 -27.88
N LEU A 878 5.55 -44.67 -27.75
CA LEU A 878 4.58 -43.88 -27.03
C LEU A 878 3.18 -43.98 -27.71
N LYS A 879 2.16 -44.26 -26.90
CA LYS A 879 0.75 -44.39 -27.37
C LYS A 879 -0.12 -43.27 -26.81
N GLU A 880 0.15 -42.87 -25.55
CA GLU A 880 -0.68 -41.91 -24.83
C GLU A 880 0.18 -40.84 -24.16
N ILE A 881 -0.31 -39.63 -24.22
CA ILE A 881 0.21 -38.47 -23.45
C ILE A 881 -0.94 -37.93 -22.60
N VAL A 882 -0.72 -37.74 -21.32
CA VAL A 882 -1.72 -37.22 -20.39
C VAL A 882 -1.17 -36.06 -19.55
N TRP A 883 -1.95 -35.01 -19.42
CA TRP A 883 -1.72 -33.96 -18.42
C TRP A 883 -2.39 -34.37 -17.13
N THR A 884 -1.64 -34.33 -16.01
CA THR A 884 -2.14 -34.62 -14.66
C THR A 884 -1.92 -33.42 -13.75
N GLN A 885 -2.97 -32.91 -13.12
CA GLN A 885 -2.93 -31.76 -12.20
C GLN A 885 -3.75 -32.03 -10.93
N GLU A 886 -3.36 -31.41 -9.81
CA GLU A 886 -4.09 -31.53 -8.54
C GLU A 886 -5.34 -30.67 -8.46
N GLU A 887 -5.39 -29.59 -9.21
CA GLU A 887 -6.49 -28.64 -9.28
C GLU A 887 -7.74 -29.29 -9.89
N PRO A 888 -8.93 -28.78 -9.58
CA PRO A 888 -10.15 -29.13 -10.32
C PRO A 888 -10.00 -28.87 -11.82
N LEU A 889 -10.71 -29.62 -12.64
CA LEU A 889 -10.61 -29.56 -14.11
C LEU A 889 -10.81 -28.15 -14.68
N ASN A 890 -11.69 -27.35 -14.07
CA ASN A 890 -11.95 -25.95 -14.49
C ASN A 890 -10.92 -24.94 -13.95
N GLN A 891 -9.92 -25.39 -13.20
CA GLN A 891 -8.87 -24.58 -12.57
C GLN A 891 -7.50 -25.14 -12.98
N GLY A 892 -6.42 -24.52 -12.47
CA GLY A 892 -5.07 -24.96 -12.78
C GLY A 892 -4.64 -24.65 -14.21
N ALA A 893 -3.72 -25.47 -14.75
CA ALA A 893 -3.05 -25.14 -16.01
C ALA A 893 -3.72 -25.69 -17.27
N TRP A 894 -4.57 -26.70 -17.16
CA TRP A 894 -5.03 -27.45 -18.34
C TRP A 894 -5.67 -26.58 -19.42
N TYR A 895 -6.64 -25.75 -19.08
CA TYR A 895 -7.36 -24.96 -20.10
C TYR A 895 -6.46 -23.94 -20.81
N TYR A 896 -5.39 -23.54 -20.19
CA TYR A 896 -4.38 -22.68 -20.80
C TYR A 896 -3.44 -23.49 -21.71
N LEU A 897 -2.94 -24.64 -21.23
CA LEU A 897 -1.97 -25.46 -21.93
C LEU A 897 -2.57 -26.28 -23.08
N ALA A 898 -3.86 -26.61 -23.02
CA ALA A 898 -4.50 -27.54 -23.98
C ALA A 898 -4.31 -27.14 -25.46
N PRO A 899 -4.50 -25.90 -25.91
CA PRO A 899 -4.28 -25.50 -27.30
C PRO A 899 -2.85 -25.77 -27.77
N ASP A 900 -1.85 -25.47 -26.95
CA ASP A 900 -0.44 -25.69 -27.28
C ASP A 900 -0.11 -27.19 -27.24
N MET A 901 -0.62 -27.94 -26.29
CA MET A 901 -0.47 -29.40 -26.24
C MET A 901 -1.04 -30.06 -27.47
N PHE A 902 -2.23 -29.63 -27.93
CA PHE A 902 -2.80 -30.14 -29.19
C PHE A 902 -1.94 -29.79 -30.41
N ARG A 903 -1.42 -28.58 -30.45
CA ARG A 903 -0.55 -28.09 -31.52
C ARG A 903 0.77 -28.88 -31.60
N ILE A 904 1.33 -29.26 -30.45
CA ILE A 904 2.58 -30.03 -30.34
C ILE A 904 2.32 -31.52 -30.65
N VAL A 905 1.33 -32.13 -30.00
CA VAL A 905 1.16 -33.59 -29.99
C VAL A 905 0.46 -34.13 -31.27
N VAL A 906 -0.57 -33.48 -31.77
CA VAL A 906 -1.36 -33.97 -32.87
C VAL A 906 -0.56 -34.13 -34.17
N PRO A 907 0.26 -33.19 -34.64
CA PRO A 907 1.10 -33.36 -35.82
C PRO A 907 2.36 -34.19 -35.58
N HIS A 908 2.65 -34.58 -34.33
CA HIS A 908 3.91 -35.25 -34.00
C HIS A 908 4.05 -36.63 -34.65
N PRO A 909 5.24 -37.02 -35.17
CA PRO A 909 5.48 -38.30 -35.87
C PRO A 909 5.20 -39.56 -35.04
N THR A 910 5.29 -39.49 -33.68
CA THR A 910 4.99 -40.62 -32.79
C THR A 910 3.54 -41.10 -32.88
N LYS A 911 2.61 -40.27 -33.38
CA LYS A 911 1.16 -40.54 -33.43
C LYS A 911 0.56 -40.90 -32.06
N ALA A 912 1.21 -40.54 -30.96
CA ALA A 912 0.65 -40.69 -29.63
C ALA A 912 -0.65 -39.89 -29.52
N LYS A 913 -1.61 -40.41 -28.77
CA LYS A 913 -2.88 -39.71 -28.52
C LYS A 913 -2.73 -38.83 -27.28
N LEU A 914 -3.05 -37.53 -27.41
CA LEU A 914 -3.31 -36.71 -26.24
C LEU A 914 -4.69 -37.14 -25.71
N ILE A 915 -4.69 -37.76 -24.53
CA ILE A 915 -5.92 -38.17 -23.85
C ILE A 915 -6.46 -37.05 -22.96
N GLU A 916 -7.70 -37.19 -22.48
CA GLU A 916 -8.30 -36.25 -21.56
C GLU A 916 -7.42 -36.03 -20.31
N PRO A 917 -7.38 -34.82 -19.78
CA PRO A 917 -6.56 -34.52 -18.60
C PRO A 917 -7.09 -35.26 -17.38
N VAL A 918 -6.19 -35.67 -16.53
CA VAL A 918 -6.50 -36.20 -15.20
C VAL A 918 -6.44 -35.09 -14.18
N ALA A 919 -7.59 -34.79 -13.61
CA ALA A 919 -7.78 -33.70 -12.65
C ALA A 919 -8.86 -34.06 -11.64
N ARG A 920 -9.00 -33.29 -10.58
CA ARG A 920 -10.19 -33.37 -9.73
C ARG A 920 -11.45 -32.96 -10.51
N PRO A 921 -12.64 -33.41 -10.10
CA PRO A 921 -13.89 -32.95 -10.72
C PRO A 921 -13.97 -31.43 -10.70
N ALA A 922 -14.56 -30.84 -11.75
CA ALA A 922 -14.81 -29.41 -11.81
C ALA A 922 -15.58 -28.93 -10.57
N SER A 923 -15.14 -27.82 -10.00
CA SER A 923 -15.66 -27.32 -8.72
C SER A 923 -15.66 -25.78 -8.70
N ALA A 924 -16.66 -25.20 -8.06
CA ALA A 924 -16.71 -23.76 -7.82
C ALA A 924 -15.73 -23.33 -6.70
N ALA A 925 -15.45 -24.21 -5.73
CA ALA A 925 -14.42 -24.00 -4.71
C ALA A 925 -13.08 -24.59 -5.18
N PRO A 926 -11.94 -24.03 -4.78
CA PRO A 926 -10.63 -24.57 -5.15
C PRO A 926 -10.40 -26.00 -4.68
N ALA A 927 -10.81 -26.32 -3.45
CA ALA A 927 -10.61 -27.63 -2.84
C ALA A 927 -11.81 -28.03 -1.97
N THR A 928 -11.91 -29.32 -1.65
CA THR A 928 -12.90 -29.84 -0.69
C THR A 928 -12.51 -29.54 0.76
N GLY A 929 -13.49 -29.22 1.61
CA GLY A 929 -13.31 -29.11 3.08
C GLY A 929 -13.28 -30.48 3.78
N SER A 930 -13.59 -31.59 3.10
CA SER A 930 -13.62 -32.94 3.66
C SER A 930 -12.30 -33.68 3.42
N ALA A 931 -11.57 -34.00 4.49
CA ALA A 931 -10.33 -34.79 4.39
C ALA A 931 -10.56 -36.18 3.74
N LYS A 932 -11.68 -36.82 4.01
CA LYS A 932 -12.03 -38.09 3.40
C LYS A 932 -12.22 -37.97 1.89
N LEU A 933 -12.95 -36.95 1.43
CA LEU A 933 -13.18 -36.70 0.01
C LEU A 933 -11.85 -36.30 -0.69
N HIS A 934 -11.01 -35.50 -0.02
CA HIS A 934 -9.67 -35.16 -0.49
C HIS A 934 -8.85 -36.42 -0.81
N VAL A 935 -8.75 -37.36 0.15
CA VAL A 935 -8.01 -38.63 -0.04
C VAL A 935 -8.58 -39.43 -1.21
N GLN A 936 -9.92 -39.54 -1.33
CA GLN A 936 -10.57 -40.28 -2.43
C GLN A 936 -10.22 -39.63 -3.80
N GLN A 937 -10.30 -38.31 -3.89
CA GLN A 937 -9.98 -37.59 -5.12
C GLN A 937 -8.48 -37.72 -5.46
N GLN A 938 -7.59 -37.66 -4.46
CA GLN A 938 -6.15 -37.81 -4.68
C GLN A 938 -5.82 -39.23 -5.20
N GLN A 939 -6.42 -40.28 -4.62
CA GLN A 939 -6.25 -41.65 -5.10
C GLN A 939 -6.74 -41.83 -6.54
N ALA A 940 -7.92 -41.27 -6.85
CA ALA A 940 -8.46 -41.35 -8.22
C ALA A 940 -7.55 -40.60 -9.23
N LEU A 941 -7.00 -39.48 -8.84
CA LEU A 941 -6.09 -38.68 -9.64
C LEU A 941 -4.78 -39.42 -9.92
N ILE A 942 -4.16 -40.03 -8.91
CA ILE A 942 -2.92 -40.80 -9.05
C ILE A 942 -3.17 -42.03 -9.95
N ALA A 943 -4.24 -42.79 -9.69
CA ALA A 943 -4.60 -43.95 -10.49
C ALA A 943 -4.85 -43.60 -11.98
N GLY A 944 -5.62 -42.54 -12.22
CA GLY A 944 -5.89 -41.99 -13.56
C GLY A 944 -4.62 -41.55 -14.29
N GLY A 945 -3.73 -40.83 -13.61
CA GLY A 945 -2.44 -40.39 -14.16
C GLY A 945 -1.58 -41.58 -14.57
N LEU A 946 -1.47 -42.61 -13.74
CA LEU A 946 -0.73 -43.84 -14.05
C LEU A 946 -1.44 -44.79 -14.99
N GLY A 947 -2.73 -44.57 -15.30
CA GLY A 947 -3.51 -45.44 -16.19
C GLY A 947 -3.89 -46.78 -15.56
N ILE A 948 -4.16 -46.79 -14.26
CA ILE A 948 -4.54 -47.97 -13.47
C ILE A 948 -5.86 -47.77 -12.74
N GLU A 949 -6.44 -48.79 -12.16
CA GLU A 949 -7.62 -48.68 -11.31
C GLU A 949 -7.24 -48.30 -9.88
N VAL A 950 -8.15 -47.61 -9.13
CA VAL A 950 -7.87 -47.14 -7.78
C VAL A 950 -7.54 -48.28 -6.81
N ASP A 951 -8.13 -49.46 -6.99
CA ASP A 951 -7.90 -50.65 -6.16
C ASP A 951 -6.50 -51.29 -6.38
N GLN A 952 -5.81 -50.92 -7.43
CA GLN A 952 -4.45 -51.35 -7.76
C GLN A 952 -3.37 -50.50 -7.12
N LEU A 953 -3.72 -49.37 -6.50
CA LEU A 953 -2.75 -48.51 -5.78
C LEU A 953 -2.10 -49.30 -4.65
N ALA A 954 -0.78 -49.10 -4.47
CA ALA A 954 -0.04 -49.68 -3.34
C ALA A 954 -0.52 -49.07 -2.03
N LYS A 955 -0.72 -49.92 -1.02
CA LYS A 955 -1.23 -49.50 0.30
C LYS A 955 -0.17 -48.82 1.17
#